data_a932dcb4d7baa1ed5c41fdd16778b6d2
#
_entry.id   a932dcb4d7baa1ed5c41fdd16778b6d2
#
_cell.length_a   1.000
_cell.length_b   1.000
_cell.length_c   1.000
_cell.angle_alpha   90.00
_cell.angle_beta   90.00
_cell.angle_gamma   90.00
#
_symmetry.space_group_name_H-M   'P 1'
#
loop_
_entity.id
_entity.type
_entity.pdbx_description
1 polymer ?
#
loop_
_entity_poly.entity_id
_entity_poly.type
_entity_poly.pdbx_seq_one_letter_code
_entity_poly.pdbx_strand_id
1 'polypeptide(L)'
;MKNRRWAALLLGMCVVWLTGVAPAQVVLQTDDLRLEIAANGQLGSLTARTTGKEYAWTAAPLSIAAVYRGGETAIASQADFAENEAPVYRGGRCFPASAVSLVGDRLTIRFAQADVTATYRVAVRPQYLAFELLQLEGDPVDRIDLLQLRLKRLPYLGPWIDVAYDDRFGVCLCGGNPQTNAGLSPYPEYVELRAVATRDVALVGTTAVLFACPEPQARFLDHMEIVERDFRMPAGARHRRSPVQKESYLWCSPTPADVDQYVALAQRAGLRTVLYSYTAFTQGAGHFLFNAKYPRGMADLKHVADRIRAAGLHVGLHIHYSKAVRTDGYVTPVPDNRFHKVRTFTLAGPLDERSDTIAVNENPSGCTRDQDRRILQLGQELVAYTDYTTVLPYRFTGCQRGHLQTAARGHAAGSSAGLWDVDDWVIFIRFDQNTDIQDEAARRIAEIFRATGPYDVVYFDGAEDVHDPFWYHVANAQQRVYRLLDPPPPVCEAAMSTHFSWHMMTRGNAYDVAGRHIKAFTRQVTCRTAPQRALEFTRINFGWIFGFYRDLSPDTLEYVLSRGAAWDCPFSIRATPAEVAANPRADDCLDVIRLWETARIEGRLADAQHAMLRTVPPEQYRFIKTWHAVFLPEFVDAWSRRPFQDQEHHLFVNERGQYELVPIREIGNVADGQIKAYVFQREKQPGDTYVLVWACRGERQLDLPVPPERLTVMRPFGQRLPITGAAGNTTVPVSSRRYLHLPGTSAEQAVKMLLR
;
A
#
# COMPACT_ATOMS: atom_id res chain seq x y z
N MET A 1 77.98 -0.92 -72.96
CA MET A 1 77.33 -1.45 -74.21
C MET A 1 76.04 -2.14 -73.90
N LYS A 2 74.98 -1.81 -74.65
CA LYS A 2 73.69 -2.44 -74.82
C LYS A 2 72.64 -2.34 -73.70
N ASN A 3 71.70 -1.42 -73.97
CA ASN A 3 70.30 -1.27 -73.56
C ASN A 3 69.48 -2.57 -73.58
N ARG A 4 68.60 -2.74 -72.58
CA ARG A 4 67.24 -3.27 -72.84
C ARG A 4 66.27 -2.61 -71.88
N ARG A 5 65.25 -1.94 -72.41
CA ARG A 5 64.05 -1.41 -71.80
C ARG A 5 63.12 -2.55 -71.52
N TRP A 6 62.49 -2.56 -70.31
CA TRP A 6 61.29 -3.27 -70.02
C TRP A 6 60.21 -2.26 -69.63
N ALA A 7 59.09 -2.36 -70.35
CA ALA A 7 57.89 -1.58 -70.09
C ALA A 7 57.12 -2.20 -68.89
N ALA A 8 56.79 -1.39 -67.90
CA ALA A 8 55.90 -1.80 -66.77
C ALA A 8 54.46 -1.48 -67.13
N LEU A 9 53.60 -2.49 -67.19
CA LEU A 9 52.18 -2.35 -67.22
C LEU A 9 51.67 -1.98 -65.82
N LEU A 10 51.09 -0.80 -65.69
CA LEU A 10 50.30 -0.38 -64.47
C LEU A 10 48.92 -0.98 -64.61
N LEU A 11 48.63 -2.03 -63.82
CA LEU A 11 47.26 -2.48 -63.50
C LEU A 11 46.71 -1.56 -62.38
N GLY A 12 45.78 -0.66 -62.76
CA GLY A 12 44.99 0.10 -61.79
C GLY A 12 44.04 -0.81 -61.03
N MET A 13 44.33 -1.11 -59.76
CA MET A 13 43.37 -1.66 -58.82
C MET A 13 42.43 -0.52 -58.39
N CYS A 14 41.19 -0.53 -58.93
CA CYS A 14 40.10 0.22 -58.33
C CYS A 14 39.75 -0.41 -56.98
N VAL A 15 40.22 0.21 -55.90
CA VAL A 15 39.71 -0.08 -54.54
C VAL A 15 38.33 0.58 -54.44
N VAL A 16 37.28 -0.19 -54.64
CA VAL A 16 35.92 0.22 -54.31
C VAL A 16 35.85 0.29 -52.78
N TRP A 17 35.91 1.48 -52.22
CA TRP A 17 35.52 1.71 -50.84
C TRP A 17 34.02 1.44 -50.76
N LEU A 18 33.64 0.26 -50.29
CA LEU A 18 32.32 0.04 -49.75
C LEU A 18 32.19 0.93 -48.51
N THR A 19 31.62 2.12 -48.69
CA THR A 19 31.09 2.89 -47.60
C THR A 19 30.02 2.03 -46.93
N GLY A 20 30.40 1.34 -45.88
CA GLY A 20 29.44 0.64 -45.02
C GLY A 20 28.41 1.67 -44.56
N VAL A 21 27.21 1.58 -45.07
CA VAL A 21 26.07 2.31 -44.53
C VAL A 21 25.98 1.86 -43.06
N ALA A 22 26.29 2.78 -42.17
CA ALA A 22 26.07 2.51 -40.75
C ALA A 22 24.64 1.99 -40.57
N PRO A 23 24.42 0.88 -39.85
CA PRO A 23 23.08 0.33 -39.68
C PRO A 23 22.16 1.43 -39.15
N ALA A 24 21.00 1.57 -39.76
CA ALA A 24 20.02 2.59 -39.41
C ALA A 24 19.69 2.53 -37.90
N GLN A 25 19.96 3.62 -37.21
CA GLN A 25 19.68 3.78 -35.80
C GLN A 25 18.28 4.36 -35.64
N VAL A 26 17.45 3.81 -34.71
CA VAL A 26 16.18 4.41 -34.34
C VAL A 26 16.43 5.46 -33.24
N VAL A 27 16.01 6.69 -33.50
CA VAL A 27 16.07 7.78 -32.54
C VAL A 27 14.68 8.29 -32.25
N LEU A 28 14.28 8.26 -30.98
CA LEU A 28 13.02 8.78 -30.48
C LEU A 28 13.29 9.91 -29.49
N GLN A 29 12.50 10.99 -29.58
CA GLN A 29 12.80 12.20 -28.82
C GLN A 29 11.54 12.88 -28.34
N THR A 30 11.51 13.21 -27.02
CA THR A 30 10.53 14.09 -26.38
C THR A 30 11.16 15.45 -26.09
N ASP A 31 10.49 16.33 -25.36
CA ASP A 31 11.10 17.59 -24.92
C ASP A 31 12.24 17.35 -23.92
N ASP A 32 12.14 16.32 -23.07
CA ASP A 32 13.08 16.06 -21.97
C ASP A 32 14.04 14.90 -22.24
N LEU A 33 13.68 13.96 -23.13
CA LEU A 33 14.37 12.68 -23.33
C LEU A 33 14.77 12.47 -24.79
N ARG A 34 15.96 11.90 -25.02
CA ARG A 34 16.38 11.31 -26.30
C ARG A 34 16.80 9.86 -26.08
N LEU A 35 16.10 8.94 -26.75
CA LEU A 35 16.34 7.49 -26.73
C LEU A 35 16.93 7.05 -28.08
N GLU A 36 18.06 6.34 -28.05
CA GLU A 36 18.67 5.74 -29.22
C GLU A 36 18.69 4.22 -29.12
N ILE A 37 18.24 3.57 -30.19
CA ILE A 37 18.18 2.12 -30.32
C ILE A 37 19.01 1.71 -31.53
N ALA A 38 19.99 0.86 -31.33
CA ALA A 38 20.82 0.34 -32.42
C ALA A 38 19.99 -0.58 -33.33
N ALA A 39 20.38 -0.73 -34.59
CA ALA A 39 19.68 -1.56 -35.56
C ALA A 39 19.54 -3.02 -35.18
N ASN A 40 20.43 -3.54 -34.33
CA ASN A 40 20.35 -4.89 -33.75
C ASN A 40 19.45 -4.99 -32.52
N GLY A 41 18.72 -3.92 -32.17
CA GLY A 41 17.81 -3.86 -31.04
C GLY A 41 18.46 -3.64 -29.67
N GLN A 42 19.72 -3.25 -29.62
CA GLN A 42 20.37 -2.90 -28.36
C GLN A 42 20.09 -1.46 -27.95
N LEU A 43 20.01 -1.23 -26.62
CA LEU A 43 19.97 0.12 -26.07
C LEU A 43 21.29 0.84 -26.39
N GLY A 44 21.21 1.93 -27.15
CA GLY A 44 22.36 2.73 -27.54
C GLY A 44 22.63 3.86 -26.56
N SER A 45 21.62 4.70 -26.29
CA SER A 45 21.75 5.89 -25.44
C SER A 45 20.38 6.28 -24.85
N LEU A 46 20.40 6.89 -23.68
CA LEU A 46 19.26 7.58 -23.08
C LEU A 46 19.77 8.86 -22.43
N THR A 47 19.55 9.99 -23.09
CA THR A 47 20.08 11.29 -22.66
C THR A 47 18.99 12.25 -22.22
N ALA A 48 19.28 13.02 -21.16
CA ALA A 48 18.49 14.18 -20.79
C ALA A 48 18.76 15.32 -21.79
N ARG A 49 17.72 15.77 -22.50
CA ARG A 49 17.91 16.81 -23.56
C ARG A 49 18.32 18.16 -23.01
N THR A 50 17.87 18.51 -21.82
CA THR A 50 18.18 19.79 -21.18
C THR A 50 19.64 19.93 -20.77
N THR A 51 20.32 18.81 -20.46
CA THR A 51 21.70 18.81 -19.95
C THR A 51 22.68 18.06 -20.83
N GLY A 52 22.23 17.26 -21.80
CA GLY A 52 23.05 16.33 -22.58
C GLY A 52 23.62 15.15 -21.76
N LYS A 53 23.24 15.00 -20.50
CA LYS A 53 23.77 13.94 -19.62
C LYS A 53 23.22 12.57 -20.03
N GLU A 54 24.17 11.61 -20.15
CA GLU A 54 23.86 10.20 -20.47
C GLU A 54 23.46 9.41 -19.22
N TYR A 55 22.29 8.81 -19.26
CA TYR A 55 21.72 8.00 -18.18
C TYR A 55 21.70 6.50 -18.49
N ALA A 56 21.81 6.07 -19.78
CA ALA A 56 21.89 4.65 -20.08
C ALA A 56 23.16 4.02 -19.51
N TRP A 57 23.03 2.81 -18.98
CA TRP A 57 24.13 1.95 -18.60
C TRP A 57 24.37 0.92 -19.72
N THR A 58 25.46 1.07 -20.44
CA THR A 58 25.78 0.30 -21.65
C THR A 58 27.06 -0.54 -21.51
N ALA A 59 27.56 -0.72 -20.29
CA ALA A 59 28.76 -1.53 -20.05
C ALA A 59 28.58 -3.01 -20.43
N ALA A 60 27.33 -3.50 -20.42
CA ALA A 60 26.96 -4.78 -21.03
C ALA A 60 25.77 -4.59 -21.98
N PRO A 61 25.76 -5.26 -23.15
CA PRO A 61 24.66 -5.17 -24.10
C PRO A 61 23.33 -5.52 -23.46
N LEU A 62 22.31 -4.70 -23.70
CA LEU A 62 20.92 -4.99 -23.35
C LEU A 62 20.05 -4.85 -24.60
N SER A 63 19.31 -5.90 -24.95
CA SER A 63 18.23 -5.78 -25.92
C SER A 63 17.08 -4.95 -25.32
N ILE A 64 16.55 -4.00 -26.09
CA ILE A 64 15.42 -3.18 -25.64
C ILE A 64 14.13 -3.96 -25.49
N ALA A 65 14.02 -5.13 -26.10
CA ALA A 65 12.87 -6.02 -26.03
C ALA A 65 13.32 -7.48 -26.15
N ALA A 66 12.55 -8.38 -25.57
CA ALA A 66 12.79 -9.82 -25.65
C ALA A 66 11.46 -10.59 -25.60
N VAL A 67 11.42 -11.76 -26.25
CA VAL A 67 10.30 -12.71 -26.13
C VAL A 67 10.75 -13.96 -25.41
N TYR A 68 9.80 -14.64 -24.75
CA TYR A 68 10.09 -15.81 -23.92
C TYR A 68 9.13 -16.95 -24.24
N ARG A 69 9.65 -18.19 -24.15
CA ARG A 69 8.86 -19.42 -24.20
C ARG A 69 9.11 -20.24 -22.95
N GLY A 70 8.04 -20.76 -22.34
CA GLY A 70 8.09 -21.37 -21.03
C GLY A 70 8.41 -20.35 -19.93
N GLY A 71 8.57 -20.83 -18.70
CA GLY A 71 8.77 -20.01 -17.52
C GLY A 71 7.48 -19.81 -16.74
N GLU A 72 7.64 -19.35 -15.51
CA GLU A 72 6.54 -19.08 -14.59
C GLU A 72 6.62 -17.65 -14.10
N THR A 73 5.48 -17.02 -13.94
CA THR A 73 5.38 -15.80 -13.15
C THR A 73 5.49 -16.23 -11.69
N ALA A 74 6.59 -15.90 -11.02
CA ALA A 74 6.65 -16.09 -9.59
C ALA A 74 5.70 -15.09 -8.94
N ILE A 75 4.71 -15.58 -8.23
CA ILE A 75 3.83 -14.81 -7.39
C ILE A 75 4.71 -14.19 -6.31
N ALA A 76 4.62 -12.86 -6.11
CA ALA A 76 4.99 -12.27 -4.85
C ALA A 76 4.14 -12.98 -3.79
N SER A 77 4.77 -13.67 -2.84
CA SER A 77 4.01 -14.41 -1.84
C SER A 77 3.14 -13.41 -1.07
N GLN A 78 1.93 -13.81 -0.68
CA GLN A 78 1.06 -13.01 0.20
C GLN A 78 1.77 -12.58 1.50
N ALA A 79 2.88 -13.24 1.86
CA ALA A 79 3.71 -12.92 3.00
C ALA A 79 4.54 -11.64 2.87
N ASP A 80 4.70 -11.09 1.66
CA ASP A 80 5.53 -9.90 1.42
C ASP A 80 4.67 -8.64 1.20
N PHE A 81 3.63 -8.46 2.01
CA PHE A 81 2.71 -7.30 2.00
C PHE A 81 3.37 -5.93 2.07
N ALA A 82 4.63 -5.89 2.44
CA ALA A 82 5.34 -4.64 2.64
C ALA A 82 5.81 -4.00 1.35
N GLU A 83 5.87 -4.75 0.27
CA GLU A 83 6.60 -4.32 -0.92
C GLU A 83 5.88 -4.80 -2.16
N ASN A 84 5.54 -3.83 -2.98
CA ASN A 84 5.20 -4.07 -4.37
C ASN A 84 6.47 -4.56 -5.06
N GLU A 85 6.87 -5.79 -4.80
CA GLU A 85 7.91 -6.41 -5.61
C GLU A 85 7.33 -6.60 -7.00
N ALA A 86 8.03 -6.10 -7.99
CA ALA A 86 7.71 -6.41 -9.38
C ALA A 86 7.61 -7.92 -9.52
N PRO A 87 6.58 -8.45 -10.21
CA PRO A 87 6.44 -9.87 -10.37
C PRO A 87 7.72 -10.43 -10.96
N VAL A 88 8.34 -11.35 -10.24
CA VAL A 88 9.59 -11.97 -10.66
C VAL A 88 9.24 -13.05 -11.67
N TYR A 89 9.51 -12.77 -12.94
CA TYR A 89 9.41 -13.80 -13.99
C TYR A 89 10.60 -14.74 -13.88
N ARG A 90 10.37 -15.98 -13.51
CA ARG A 90 11.41 -17.01 -13.37
C ARG A 90 11.36 -17.99 -14.53
N GLY A 91 12.55 -18.39 -15.00
CA GLY A 91 12.69 -19.40 -16.04
C GLY A 91 12.26 -18.92 -17.43
N GLY A 92 12.06 -19.88 -18.30
CA GLY A 92 11.76 -19.64 -19.71
C GLY A 92 13.02 -19.35 -20.55
N ARG A 93 12.93 -19.69 -21.84
CA ARG A 93 13.97 -19.41 -22.81
C ARG A 93 13.79 -18.00 -23.37
N CYS A 94 14.77 -17.14 -23.15
CA CYS A 94 14.81 -15.75 -23.61
C CYS A 94 15.35 -15.68 -25.04
N PHE A 95 14.70 -14.88 -25.87
CA PHE A 95 15.11 -14.57 -27.23
C PHE A 95 15.12 -13.03 -27.40
N PRO A 96 16.30 -12.42 -27.39
CA PRO A 96 16.45 -10.98 -27.53
C PRO A 96 16.13 -10.49 -28.95
N ALA A 97 15.81 -9.21 -29.09
CA ALA A 97 15.68 -8.56 -30.37
C ALA A 97 16.98 -8.71 -31.20
N SER A 98 16.82 -8.94 -32.51
CA SER A 98 17.92 -9.11 -33.46
C SER A 98 17.97 -8.04 -34.53
N ALA A 99 16.84 -7.36 -34.78
CA ALA A 99 16.76 -6.23 -35.69
C ALA A 99 15.60 -5.31 -35.28
N VAL A 100 15.80 -4.02 -35.48
CA VAL A 100 14.79 -2.98 -35.22
C VAL A 100 14.75 -2.02 -36.40
N SER A 101 13.54 -1.65 -36.81
CA SER A 101 13.32 -0.62 -37.83
C SER A 101 12.08 0.22 -37.49
N LEU A 102 12.12 1.50 -37.83
CA LEU A 102 11.02 2.43 -37.64
C LEU A 102 10.63 3.06 -38.98
N VAL A 103 9.37 2.91 -39.35
CA VAL A 103 8.81 3.54 -40.56
C VAL A 103 7.53 4.27 -40.16
N GLY A 104 7.57 5.59 -40.20
CA GLY A 104 6.48 6.42 -39.67
C GLY A 104 6.33 6.22 -38.16
N ASP A 105 5.15 5.78 -37.73
CA ASP A 105 4.84 5.43 -36.35
C ASP A 105 4.95 3.91 -36.05
N ARG A 106 5.40 3.10 -37.02
CA ARG A 106 5.50 1.65 -36.92
C ARG A 106 6.94 1.24 -36.60
N LEU A 107 7.12 0.75 -35.37
CA LEU A 107 8.37 0.13 -34.94
C LEU A 107 8.24 -1.38 -35.07
N THR A 108 9.07 -1.98 -35.93
CA THR A 108 9.13 -3.43 -36.12
C THR A 108 10.36 -3.97 -35.42
N ILE A 109 10.18 -4.97 -34.57
CA ILE A 109 11.24 -5.67 -33.84
C ILE A 109 11.21 -7.14 -34.23
N ARG A 110 12.34 -7.66 -34.73
CA ARG A 110 12.51 -9.07 -35.08
C ARG A 110 13.28 -9.80 -34.00
N PHE A 111 12.79 -10.98 -33.63
CA PHE A 111 13.41 -11.95 -32.72
C PHE A 111 13.79 -13.19 -33.52
N ALA A 112 14.91 -13.11 -34.29
CA ALA A 112 15.26 -14.12 -35.29
C ALA A 112 15.42 -15.53 -34.72
N GLN A 113 15.95 -15.67 -33.49
CA GLN A 113 16.11 -16.97 -32.83
C GLN A 113 14.79 -17.62 -32.39
N ALA A 114 13.72 -16.81 -32.26
CA ALA A 114 12.38 -17.26 -31.90
C ALA A 114 11.47 -17.38 -33.13
N ASP A 115 11.92 -16.94 -34.32
CA ASP A 115 11.08 -16.75 -35.51
C ASP A 115 9.80 -15.95 -35.22
N VAL A 116 9.97 -14.81 -34.52
CA VAL A 116 8.89 -13.92 -34.14
C VAL A 116 9.19 -12.50 -34.60
N THR A 117 8.15 -11.79 -35.02
CA THR A 117 8.18 -10.37 -35.33
C THR A 117 7.08 -9.64 -34.58
N ALA A 118 7.46 -8.59 -33.84
CA ALA A 118 6.54 -7.72 -33.15
C ALA A 118 6.43 -6.36 -33.85
N THR A 119 5.20 -5.89 -34.06
CA THR A 119 4.93 -4.55 -34.62
C THR A 119 4.28 -3.68 -33.57
N TYR A 120 4.90 -2.57 -33.26
CA TYR A 120 4.40 -1.56 -32.33
C TYR A 120 3.92 -0.32 -33.04
N ARG A 121 2.95 0.35 -32.49
CA ARG A 121 2.71 1.78 -32.73
C ARG A 121 3.50 2.58 -31.72
N VAL A 122 4.34 3.48 -32.20
CA VAL A 122 5.09 4.41 -31.34
C VAL A 122 4.44 5.78 -31.39
N ALA A 123 3.95 6.24 -30.25
CA ALA A 123 3.49 7.61 -30.11
C ALA A 123 4.59 8.45 -29.45
N VAL A 124 5.04 9.49 -30.16
CA VAL A 124 5.96 10.49 -29.64
C VAL A 124 5.15 11.72 -29.24
N ARG A 125 5.22 12.08 -27.97
CA ARG A 125 4.59 13.26 -27.39
C ARG A 125 5.64 14.16 -26.75
N PRO A 126 5.35 15.43 -26.51
CA PRO A 126 6.32 16.31 -25.84
C PRO A 126 6.85 15.74 -24.52
N GLN A 127 6.01 15.09 -23.72
CA GLN A 127 6.35 14.60 -22.39
C GLN A 127 6.71 13.12 -22.33
N TYR A 128 6.26 12.27 -23.28
CA TYR A 128 6.46 10.82 -23.21
C TYR A 128 6.57 10.13 -24.57
N LEU A 129 7.10 8.92 -24.53
CA LEU A 129 7.04 7.92 -25.60
C LEU A 129 6.11 6.80 -25.19
N ALA A 130 5.23 6.35 -26.09
CA ALA A 130 4.41 5.16 -25.84
C ALA A 130 4.63 4.11 -26.93
N PHE A 131 4.69 2.85 -26.50
CA PHE A 131 4.95 1.68 -27.33
C PHE A 131 3.76 0.71 -27.16
N GLU A 132 2.81 0.73 -28.09
CA GLU A 132 1.66 -0.16 -28.09
C GLU A 132 1.94 -1.36 -29.01
N LEU A 133 1.88 -2.57 -28.47
CA LEU A 133 2.02 -3.79 -29.26
C LEU A 133 0.74 -4.06 -30.07
N LEU A 134 0.84 -3.90 -31.39
CA LEU A 134 -0.29 -4.07 -32.31
C LEU A 134 -0.41 -5.49 -32.87
N GLN A 135 0.75 -6.14 -33.09
CA GLN A 135 0.80 -7.42 -33.75
C GLN A 135 2.03 -8.21 -33.32
N LEU A 136 1.85 -9.51 -33.19
CA LEU A 136 2.90 -10.48 -32.93
C LEU A 136 2.73 -11.63 -33.89
N GLU A 137 3.68 -11.78 -34.81
CA GLU A 137 3.67 -12.81 -35.86
C GLU A 137 4.75 -13.84 -35.59
N GLY A 138 4.53 -15.08 -36.06
CA GLY A 138 5.44 -16.21 -35.92
C GLY A 138 5.00 -17.19 -34.85
N ASP A 139 5.96 -17.94 -34.32
CA ASP A 139 5.70 -18.97 -33.32
C ASP A 139 5.16 -18.40 -32.00
N PRO A 140 4.27 -19.11 -31.29
CA PRO A 140 3.71 -18.64 -30.01
C PRO A 140 4.76 -18.35 -28.96
N VAL A 141 4.55 -17.26 -28.19
CA VAL A 141 5.36 -16.88 -27.05
C VAL A 141 4.48 -16.73 -25.80
N ASP A 142 5.07 -16.90 -24.63
CA ASP A 142 4.35 -16.82 -23.35
C ASP A 142 4.45 -15.45 -22.71
N ARG A 143 5.56 -14.73 -23.02
CA ARG A 143 5.82 -13.39 -22.50
C ARG A 143 6.60 -12.57 -23.52
N ILE A 144 6.36 -11.26 -23.50
CA ILE A 144 7.18 -10.26 -24.18
C ILE A 144 7.57 -9.15 -23.18
N ASP A 145 8.86 -8.86 -23.09
CA ASP A 145 9.34 -7.63 -22.50
C ASP A 145 9.22 -6.56 -23.59
N LEU A 146 8.19 -5.70 -23.46
CA LEU A 146 7.83 -4.70 -24.47
C LEU A 146 8.92 -3.63 -24.61
N LEU A 147 9.49 -3.23 -23.48
CA LEU A 147 10.60 -2.30 -23.38
C LEU A 147 11.43 -2.63 -22.15
N GLN A 148 12.75 -2.70 -22.30
CA GLN A 148 13.73 -2.87 -21.24
C GLN A 148 14.78 -1.76 -21.31
N LEU A 149 15.09 -1.16 -20.18
CA LEU A 149 16.08 -0.10 -20.07
C LEU A 149 17.02 -0.38 -18.90
N ARG A 150 18.30 -0.17 -19.08
CA ARG A 150 19.27 -0.08 -17.99
C ARG A 150 19.76 1.33 -17.85
N LEU A 151 19.58 1.90 -16.68
CA LEU A 151 20.04 3.22 -16.33
C LEU A 151 21.23 3.09 -15.38
N LYS A 152 22.17 4.01 -15.45
CA LYS A 152 23.20 4.17 -14.42
C LYS A 152 22.52 4.24 -13.06
N ARG A 153 23.17 3.74 -12.02
CA ARG A 153 22.60 3.75 -10.67
C ARG A 153 22.20 5.18 -10.28
N LEU A 154 20.93 5.33 -9.93
CA LEU A 154 20.33 6.57 -9.44
C LEU A 154 20.04 6.45 -7.94
N PRO A 155 20.12 7.57 -7.18
CA PRO A 155 19.98 7.51 -5.72
C PRO A 155 18.56 7.21 -5.25
N TYR A 156 17.54 7.64 -6.00
CA TYR A 156 16.13 7.51 -5.60
C TYR A 156 15.39 6.56 -6.52
N LEU A 157 14.77 5.55 -5.93
CA LEU A 157 14.05 4.48 -6.65
C LEU A 157 12.65 4.34 -6.09
N GLY A 158 11.63 4.44 -6.96
CA GLY A 158 10.23 4.27 -6.65
C GLY A 158 9.62 3.06 -7.37
N PRO A 159 9.74 1.83 -6.82
CA PRO A 159 9.33 0.60 -7.51
C PRO A 159 7.82 0.44 -7.68
N TRP A 160 6.98 1.16 -6.94
CA TRP A 160 5.55 1.07 -7.15
C TRP A 160 5.08 1.71 -8.46
N ILE A 161 5.79 2.71 -8.96
CA ILE A 161 5.52 3.38 -10.24
C ILE A 161 6.69 3.30 -11.21
N ASP A 162 7.70 2.48 -10.88
CA ASP A 162 8.86 2.19 -11.71
C ASP A 162 9.62 3.44 -12.18
N VAL A 163 9.91 4.31 -11.21
CA VAL A 163 10.68 5.53 -11.41
C VAL A 163 12.05 5.44 -10.75
N ALA A 164 13.08 5.83 -11.50
CA ALA A 164 14.45 6.02 -11.00
C ALA A 164 14.90 7.45 -11.26
N TYR A 165 15.43 8.15 -10.24
CA TYR A 165 15.76 9.57 -10.39
C TYR A 165 16.88 10.05 -9.48
N ASP A 166 17.46 11.19 -9.85
CA ASP A 166 18.30 12.06 -9.02
C ASP A 166 17.58 13.41 -8.81
N ASP A 167 18.24 14.38 -8.17
CA ASP A 167 17.64 15.70 -7.90
C ASP A 167 17.34 16.51 -9.19
N ARG A 168 17.89 16.14 -10.31
CA ARG A 168 17.83 16.90 -11.58
C ARG A 168 17.00 16.21 -12.66
N PHE A 169 16.92 14.88 -12.64
CA PHE A 169 16.33 14.14 -13.73
C PHE A 169 15.81 12.79 -13.27
N GLY A 170 14.63 12.41 -13.75
CA GLY A 170 14.00 11.11 -13.48
C GLY A 170 13.53 10.44 -14.75
N VAL A 171 13.54 9.11 -14.73
CA VAL A 171 13.02 8.24 -15.79
C VAL A 171 11.99 7.29 -15.19
N CYS A 172 10.82 7.22 -15.80
CA CYS A 172 9.75 6.33 -15.43
C CYS A 172 9.34 5.46 -16.63
N LEU A 173 9.14 4.16 -16.39
CA LEU A 173 8.61 3.23 -17.37
C LEU A 173 7.42 2.51 -16.77
N CYS A 174 6.21 2.87 -17.17
CA CYS A 174 4.97 2.32 -16.62
C CYS A 174 4.07 1.70 -17.69
N GLY A 175 3.01 1.00 -17.27
CA GLY A 175 1.98 0.49 -18.17
C GLY A 175 0.98 1.59 -18.56
N GLY A 176 0.61 1.66 -19.85
CA GLY A 176 -0.48 2.51 -20.34
C GLY A 176 -1.87 1.94 -20.13
N ASN A 177 -1.96 0.69 -19.65
CA ASN A 177 -3.19 -0.01 -19.30
C ASN A 177 -2.91 -1.10 -18.26
N PRO A 178 -3.92 -1.63 -17.57
CA PRO A 178 -3.72 -2.62 -16.50
C PRO A 178 -3.15 -3.96 -16.99
N GLN A 179 -3.24 -4.27 -18.28
CA GLN A 179 -2.70 -5.50 -18.89
C GLN A 179 -1.18 -5.42 -19.11
N THR A 180 -0.58 -4.25 -18.98
CA THR A 180 0.86 -4.06 -19.08
C THR A 180 1.46 -4.01 -17.68
N ASN A 181 2.25 -5.00 -17.33
CA ASN A 181 3.00 -4.98 -16.08
C ASN A 181 4.29 -4.17 -16.25
N ALA A 182 4.74 -3.55 -15.18
CA ALA A 182 6.00 -2.84 -15.16
C ALA A 182 6.78 -3.20 -13.89
N GLY A 183 8.10 -3.01 -13.92
CA GLY A 183 8.94 -3.35 -12.79
C GLY A 183 10.30 -2.66 -12.82
N LEU A 184 10.78 -2.35 -11.62
CA LEU A 184 12.08 -1.76 -11.35
C LEU A 184 12.92 -2.75 -10.54
N SER A 185 14.11 -3.10 -11.04
CA SER A 185 15.06 -3.97 -10.36
C SER A 185 16.39 -3.25 -10.10
N PRO A 186 16.79 -3.07 -8.84
CA PRO A 186 18.05 -2.43 -8.51
C PRO A 186 19.22 -3.43 -8.53
N TYR A 187 20.32 -3.01 -9.14
CA TYR A 187 21.62 -3.70 -9.13
C TYR A 187 22.71 -2.76 -8.58
N PRO A 188 23.88 -3.25 -8.20
CA PRO A 188 24.93 -2.40 -7.63
C PRO A 188 25.34 -1.23 -8.54
N GLU A 189 25.46 -1.46 -9.86
CA GLU A 189 25.97 -0.48 -10.82
C GLU A 189 24.87 0.20 -11.64
N TYR A 190 23.69 -0.40 -11.76
CA TYR A 190 22.59 0.08 -12.59
C TYR A 190 21.23 -0.20 -11.97
N VAL A 191 20.21 0.38 -12.55
CA VAL A 191 18.81 0.01 -12.31
C VAL A 191 18.19 -0.43 -13.62
N GLU A 192 17.40 -1.49 -13.58
CA GLU A 192 16.68 -2.01 -14.75
C GLU A 192 15.20 -1.68 -14.65
N LEU A 193 14.65 -1.08 -15.68
CA LEU A 193 13.22 -0.83 -15.85
C LEU A 193 12.69 -1.76 -16.94
N ARG A 194 11.52 -2.40 -16.70
CA ARG A 194 10.86 -3.28 -17.67
C ARG A 194 9.38 -2.99 -17.75
N ALA A 195 8.83 -3.05 -18.97
CA ALA A 195 7.40 -3.18 -19.21
C ALA A 195 7.14 -4.51 -19.88
N VAL A 196 6.19 -5.28 -19.38
CA VAL A 196 6.02 -6.71 -19.71
C VAL A 196 4.56 -7.01 -20.03
N ALA A 197 4.33 -7.88 -21.01
CA ALA A 197 3.04 -8.49 -21.31
C ALA A 197 3.14 -10.01 -21.27
N THR A 198 2.09 -10.67 -20.80
CA THR A 198 2.02 -12.14 -20.65
C THR A 198 0.76 -12.70 -21.32
N ARG A 199 0.86 -13.93 -21.84
CA ARG A 199 -0.22 -14.58 -22.58
C ARG A 199 -1.47 -14.83 -21.73
N ASP A 200 -1.30 -15.10 -20.46
CA ASP A 200 -2.39 -15.36 -19.49
C ASP A 200 -3.27 -14.13 -19.23
N VAL A 201 -2.78 -12.94 -19.58
CA VAL A 201 -3.55 -11.68 -19.50
C VAL A 201 -3.83 -11.12 -20.89
N ALA A 202 -2.82 -10.62 -21.57
CA ALA A 202 -2.87 -10.13 -22.95
C ALA A 202 -1.45 -9.86 -23.46
N LEU A 203 -1.20 -10.15 -24.75
CA LEU A 203 0.01 -9.72 -25.44
C LEU A 203 -0.28 -8.48 -26.28
N VAL A 204 -1.14 -8.61 -27.27
CA VAL A 204 -1.52 -7.51 -28.17
C VAL A 204 -2.42 -6.51 -27.46
N GLY A 205 -2.23 -5.22 -27.74
CA GLY A 205 -2.94 -4.11 -27.09
C GLY A 205 -2.29 -3.60 -25.80
N THR A 206 -1.24 -4.29 -25.32
CA THR A 206 -0.45 -3.81 -24.17
C THR A 206 0.41 -2.61 -24.58
N THR A 207 0.63 -1.70 -23.66
CA THR A 207 1.29 -0.42 -23.94
C THR A 207 2.30 -0.07 -22.85
N ALA A 208 3.57 0.06 -23.23
CA ALA A 208 4.62 0.62 -22.37
C ALA A 208 4.70 2.14 -22.57
N VAL A 209 4.75 2.89 -21.47
CA VAL A 209 4.90 4.35 -21.49
C VAL A 209 6.20 4.74 -20.80
N LEU A 210 7.10 5.36 -21.56
CA LEU A 210 8.37 5.87 -21.09
C LEU A 210 8.34 7.39 -21.07
N PHE A 211 8.59 7.98 -19.91
CA PHE A 211 8.83 9.41 -19.82
C PHE A 211 10.01 9.74 -18.92
N ALA A 212 10.54 10.92 -19.13
CA ALA A 212 11.51 11.49 -18.24
C ALA A 212 11.08 12.90 -17.86
N CYS A 213 11.48 13.35 -16.67
CA CYS A 213 11.17 14.70 -16.23
C CYS A 213 12.37 15.34 -15.54
N PRO A 214 12.66 16.62 -15.83
CA PRO A 214 13.59 17.41 -15.04
C PRO A 214 12.98 17.72 -13.67
N GLU A 215 13.82 17.86 -12.64
CA GLU A 215 13.39 18.20 -11.27
C GLU A 215 12.25 17.30 -10.75
N PRO A 216 12.46 15.96 -10.67
CA PRO A 216 11.39 15.00 -10.46
C PRO A 216 10.56 15.27 -9.19
N GLN A 217 11.20 15.72 -8.11
CA GLN A 217 10.53 16.06 -6.85
C GLN A 217 9.40 17.10 -7.03
N ALA A 218 9.58 18.03 -7.97
CA ALA A 218 8.60 19.08 -8.26
C ALA A 218 7.64 18.71 -9.39
N ARG A 219 8.10 18.00 -10.43
CA ARG A 219 7.41 17.89 -11.71
C ARG A 219 6.90 16.50 -12.08
N PHE A 220 7.27 15.46 -11.36
CA PHE A 220 6.87 14.08 -11.70
C PHE A 220 5.35 13.93 -11.81
N LEU A 221 4.62 14.44 -10.83
CA LEU A 221 3.15 14.35 -10.82
C LEU A 221 2.50 15.11 -11.98
N ASP A 222 3.13 16.19 -12.49
CA ASP A 222 2.62 16.94 -13.65
C ASP A 222 2.75 16.12 -14.93
N HIS A 223 3.91 15.45 -15.12
CA HIS A 223 4.13 14.58 -16.27
C HIS A 223 3.20 13.34 -16.22
N MET A 224 3.07 12.74 -15.03
CA MET A 224 2.19 11.58 -14.85
C MET A 224 0.71 11.94 -15.08
N GLU A 225 0.26 13.12 -14.65
CA GLU A 225 -1.13 13.56 -14.91
C GLU A 225 -1.43 13.68 -16.41
N ILE A 226 -0.43 14.07 -17.23
CA ILE A 226 -0.56 14.09 -18.70
C ILE A 226 -0.72 12.66 -19.23
N VAL A 227 0.11 11.73 -18.77
CA VAL A 227 0.03 10.32 -19.16
C VAL A 227 -1.32 9.72 -18.74
N GLU A 228 -1.75 9.91 -17.49
CA GLU A 228 -3.05 9.42 -16.99
C GLU A 228 -4.23 9.94 -17.83
N ARG A 229 -4.21 11.22 -18.16
CA ARG A 229 -5.25 11.84 -19.00
C ARG A 229 -5.27 11.24 -20.41
N ASP A 230 -4.12 11.14 -21.07
CA ASP A 230 -4.02 10.73 -22.47
C ASP A 230 -4.36 9.24 -22.64
N PHE A 231 -4.08 8.40 -21.65
CA PHE A 231 -4.43 6.97 -21.61
C PHE A 231 -5.77 6.69 -20.89
N ARG A 232 -6.51 7.72 -20.46
CA ARG A 232 -7.78 7.59 -19.72
C ARG A 232 -7.67 6.72 -18.47
N MET A 233 -6.53 6.82 -17.81
CA MET A 233 -6.30 6.15 -16.53
C MET A 233 -6.97 6.92 -15.39
N PRO A 234 -7.12 6.31 -14.21
CA PRO A 234 -7.49 7.05 -13.00
C PRO A 234 -6.52 8.21 -12.72
N ALA A 235 -7.04 9.30 -12.14
CA ALA A 235 -6.30 10.56 -11.95
C ALA A 235 -5.46 10.56 -10.66
N GLY A 236 -4.66 9.52 -10.43
CA GLY A 236 -3.90 9.31 -9.21
C GLY A 236 -2.87 10.41 -8.93
N ALA A 237 -2.18 10.90 -9.95
CA ALA A 237 -1.21 12.00 -9.83
C ALA A 237 -1.89 13.29 -9.35
N ARG A 238 -3.05 13.63 -9.93
CA ARG A 238 -3.84 14.79 -9.52
C ARG A 238 -4.34 14.65 -8.08
N HIS A 239 -4.90 13.49 -7.73
CA HIS A 239 -5.47 13.24 -6.42
C HIS A 239 -4.42 13.26 -5.31
N ARG A 240 -3.16 12.90 -5.57
CA ARG A 240 -2.06 13.01 -4.60
C ARG A 240 -1.77 14.43 -4.14
N ARG A 241 -2.21 15.44 -4.89
CA ARG A 241 -2.12 16.85 -4.50
C ARG A 241 -3.29 17.32 -3.65
N SER A 242 -4.32 16.50 -3.47
CA SER A 242 -5.49 16.87 -2.64
C SER A 242 -5.06 17.10 -1.18
N PRO A 243 -5.56 18.14 -0.52
CA PRO A 243 -5.28 18.38 0.90
C PRO A 243 -5.80 17.24 1.81
N VAL A 244 -6.85 16.52 1.38
CA VAL A 244 -7.41 15.36 2.10
C VAL A 244 -6.37 14.23 2.26
N GLN A 245 -5.34 14.16 1.40
CA GLN A 245 -4.24 13.20 1.53
C GLN A 245 -3.51 13.26 2.86
N LYS A 246 -3.54 14.41 3.52
CA LYS A 246 -2.89 14.62 4.82
C LYS A 246 -3.79 14.29 6.00
N GLU A 247 -5.07 14.02 5.80
CA GLU A 247 -6.03 13.88 6.89
C GLU A 247 -6.00 12.49 7.51
N SER A 248 -5.87 12.48 8.83
CA SER A 248 -6.09 11.29 9.65
C SER A 248 -7.58 11.05 9.85
N TYR A 249 -7.97 9.78 10.06
CA TYR A 249 -9.37 9.47 10.21
C TYR A 249 -9.70 8.62 11.44
N LEU A 250 -10.90 8.83 11.94
CA LEU A 250 -11.56 7.93 12.87
C LEU A 250 -12.20 6.78 12.08
N TRP A 251 -11.76 5.54 12.32
CA TRP A 251 -12.42 4.35 11.81
C TRP A 251 -13.43 3.83 12.82
N CYS A 252 -14.69 3.71 12.40
CA CYS A 252 -15.77 3.40 13.32
C CYS A 252 -16.94 2.67 12.64
N SER A 253 -17.99 2.38 13.42
CA SER A 253 -19.21 1.72 12.92
C SER A 253 -20.46 2.46 13.45
N PRO A 254 -20.68 3.71 13.05
CA PRO A 254 -21.82 4.49 13.50
C PRO A 254 -23.14 3.87 13.05
N THR A 255 -24.21 4.22 13.76
CA THR A 255 -25.59 3.95 13.38
C THR A 255 -26.35 5.28 13.24
N PRO A 256 -27.55 5.31 12.65
CA PRO A 256 -28.37 6.53 12.64
C PRO A 256 -28.68 7.09 14.03
N ALA A 257 -28.63 6.26 15.07
CA ALA A 257 -28.95 6.66 16.45
C ALA A 257 -27.74 7.26 17.20
N ASP A 258 -26.50 6.92 16.81
CA ASP A 258 -25.31 7.28 17.58
C ASP A 258 -24.23 8.03 16.78
N VAL A 259 -24.47 8.33 15.52
CA VAL A 259 -23.50 9.04 14.64
C VAL A 259 -22.97 10.34 15.24
N ASP A 260 -23.80 11.08 15.98
CA ASP A 260 -23.39 12.34 16.62
C ASP A 260 -22.33 12.14 17.69
N GLN A 261 -22.28 10.98 18.35
CA GLN A 261 -21.24 10.64 19.32
C GLN A 261 -19.89 10.44 18.62
N TYR A 262 -19.88 9.82 17.45
CA TYR A 262 -18.65 9.65 16.65
C TYR A 262 -18.18 10.98 16.04
N VAL A 263 -19.10 11.84 15.62
CA VAL A 263 -18.80 13.20 15.16
C VAL A 263 -18.12 14.00 16.28
N ALA A 264 -18.71 14.00 17.49
CA ALA A 264 -18.14 14.68 18.64
C ALA A 264 -16.74 14.13 19.01
N LEU A 265 -16.56 12.81 18.93
CA LEU A 265 -15.27 12.16 19.18
C LEU A 265 -14.22 12.59 18.16
N ALA A 266 -14.53 12.58 16.87
CA ALA A 266 -13.62 13.02 15.81
C ALA A 266 -13.22 14.49 16.00
N GLN A 267 -14.19 15.38 16.24
CA GLN A 267 -13.95 16.79 16.50
C GLN A 267 -13.09 17.03 17.75
N ARG A 268 -13.36 16.29 18.85
CA ARG A 268 -12.58 16.36 20.10
C ARG A 268 -11.13 15.95 19.88
N ALA A 269 -10.89 14.92 19.04
CA ALA A 269 -9.57 14.45 18.68
C ALA A 269 -8.88 15.31 17.60
N GLY A 270 -9.57 16.29 16.99
CA GLY A 270 -9.03 17.08 15.87
C GLY A 270 -8.90 16.30 14.57
N LEU A 271 -9.55 15.16 14.45
CA LEU A 271 -9.62 14.37 13.21
C LEU A 271 -10.61 15.02 12.24
N ARG A 272 -10.26 15.06 10.97
CA ARG A 272 -11.05 15.73 9.93
C ARG A 272 -11.88 14.77 9.09
N THR A 273 -11.63 13.47 9.20
CA THR A 273 -12.31 12.42 8.42
C THR A 273 -12.88 11.35 9.35
N VAL A 274 -14.11 10.94 9.09
CA VAL A 274 -14.75 9.76 9.70
C VAL A 274 -14.94 8.71 8.63
N LEU A 275 -14.27 7.55 8.79
CA LEU A 275 -14.38 6.41 7.90
C LEU A 275 -15.16 5.29 8.59
N TYR A 276 -16.17 4.76 7.92
CA TYR A 276 -16.95 3.64 8.44
C TYR A 276 -16.93 2.43 7.50
N SER A 277 -16.98 1.25 8.12
CA SER A 277 -16.95 -0.02 7.41
C SER A 277 -18.32 -0.37 6.83
N TYR A 278 -18.32 -1.07 5.67
CA TYR A 278 -19.53 -1.69 5.14
C TYR A 278 -20.21 -2.61 6.16
N THR A 279 -19.48 -3.21 7.09
CA THR A 279 -20.02 -4.06 8.16
C THR A 279 -20.88 -3.30 9.16
N ALA A 280 -20.76 -1.97 9.24
CA ALA A 280 -21.63 -1.16 10.09
C ALA A 280 -23.08 -1.23 9.63
N PHE A 281 -23.33 -1.23 8.31
CA PHE A 281 -24.66 -1.07 7.74
C PHE A 281 -25.14 -2.25 6.90
N THR A 282 -24.28 -3.23 6.57
CA THR A 282 -24.67 -4.42 5.78
C THR A 282 -24.57 -5.71 6.57
N GLN A 283 -25.18 -6.76 6.02
CA GLN A 283 -25.07 -8.14 6.52
C GLN A 283 -23.73 -8.78 6.11
N GLY A 284 -23.02 -8.21 5.12
CA GLY A 284 -21.74 -8.69 4.63
C GLY A 284 -21.46 -8.24 3.20
N ALA A 285 -20.27 -8.61 2.71
CA ALA A 285 -19.87 -8.41 1.32
C ALA A 285 -20.61 -9.36 0.39
N GLY A 286 -20.82 -8.96 -0.86
CA GLY A 286 -21.58 -9.64 -1.89
C GLY A 286 -22.68 -8.71 -2.41
N HIS A 287 -23.93 -8.95 -2.08
CA HIS A 287 -25.07 -8.08 -2.42
C HIS A 287 -25.17 -6.83 -1.53
N PHE A 288 -24.42 -6.74 -0.44
CA PHE A 288 -24.44 -5.61 0.50
C PHE A 288 -25.87 -5.28 0.98
N LEU A 289 -26.63 -6.30 1.38
CA LEU A 289 -27.96 -6.14 1.96
C LEU A 289 -27.85 -5.42 3.30
N PHE A 290 -28.72 -4.45 3.55
CA PHE A 290 -28.70 -3.70 4.80
C PHE A 290 -29.03 -4.58 6.00
N ASN A 291 -28.38 -4.32 7.13
CA ASN A 291 -28.64 -5.01 8.39
C ASN A 291 -29.73 -4.31 9.22
N ALA A 292 -30.14 -4.93 10.33
CA ALA A 292 -31.24 -4.43 11.18
C ALA A 292 -30.97 -3.06 11.84
N LYS A 293 -29.70 -2.61 11.89
CA LYS A 293 -29.35 -1.28 12.42
C LYS A 293 -29.67 -0.15 11.43
N TYR A 294 -29.92 -0.49 10.17
CA TYR A 294 -30.23 0.41 9.08
C TYR A 294 -31.58 0.03 8.42
N PRO A 295 -32.69 0.07 9.17
CA PRO A 295 -33.99 -0.47 8.71
C PRO A 295 -34.56 0.27 7.49
N ARG A 296 -34.18 1.53 7.24
CA ARG A 296 -34.57 2.29 6.03
C ARG A 296 -33.52 2.22 4.93
N GLY A 297 -32.51 1.34 5.08
CA GLY A 297 -31.49 1.08 4.06
C GLY A 297 -30.68 2.32 3.67
N MET A 298 -30.71 2.69 2.37
CA MET A 298 -29.99 3.85 1.81
C MET A 298 -30.31 5.16 2.52
N ALA A 299 -31.55 5.37 2.96
CA ALA A 299 -31.95 6.61 3.64
C ALA A 299 -31.25 6.77 4.99
N ASP A 300 -31.06 5.67 5.74
CA ASP A 300 -30.34 5.67 7.00
C ASP A 300 -28.83 5.89 6.78
N LEU A 301 -28.26 5.24 5.78
CA LEU A 301 -26.83 5.42 5.46
C LEU A 301 -26.55 6.85 4.97
N LYS A 302 -27.46 7.40 4.14
CA LYS A 302 -27.37 8.80 3.74
C LYS A 302 -27.46 9.76 4.92
N HIS A 303 -28.38 9.50 5.87
CA HIS A 303 -28.48 10.28 7.09
C HIS A 303 -27.17 10.29 7.89
N VAL A 304 -26.53 9.14 8.08
CA VAL A 304 -25.22 9.04 8.75
C VAL A 304 -24.17 9.87 8.04
N ALA A 305 -24.04 9.71 6.71
CA ALA A 305 -23.08 10.47 5.93
C ALA A 305 -23.35 11.99 5.96
N ASP A 306 -24.60 12.41 5.86
CA ASP A 306 -24.99 13.84 5.90
C ASP A 306 -24.73 14.46 7.28
N ARG A 307 -24.93 13.73 8.38
CA ARG A 307 -24.60 14.19 9.74
C ARG A 307 -23.10 14.46 9.90
N ILE A 308 -22.25 13.57 9.37
CA ILE A 308 -20.79 13.74 9.38
C ILE A 308 -20.41 14.99 8.58
N ARG A 309 -20.95 15.16 7.36
CA ARG A 309 -20.67 16.33 6.49
C ARG A 309 -21.17 17.64 7.11
N ALA A 310 -22.36 17.64 7.69
CA ALA A 310 -22.93 18.82 8.36
C ALA A 310 -22.09 19.32 9.53
N ALA A 311 -21.26 18.44 10.11
CA ALA A 311 -20.29 18.80 11.15
C ALA A 311 -18.96 19.33 10.60
N GLY A 312 -18.83 19.49 9.27
CA GLY A 312 -17.61 19.96 8.60
C GLY A 312 -16.52 18.90 8.48
N LEU A 313 -16.89 17.61 8.60
CA LEU A 313 -15.97 16.48 8.49
C LEU A 313 -16.11 15.80 7.11
N HIS A 314 -15.01 15.26 6.61
CA HIS A 314 -14.99 14.38 5.45
C HIS A 314 -15.51 12.98 5.77
N VAL A 315 -16.07 12.31 4.77
CA VAL A 315 -16.66 10.98 4.92
C VAL A 315 -15.82 9.94 4.19
N GLY A 316 -15.53 8.85 4.87
CA GLY A 316 -14.83 7.70 4.31
C GLY A 316 -15.67 6.43 4.36
N LEU A 317 -15.44 5.54 3.38
CA LEU A 317 -16.09 4.24 3.25
C LEU A 317 -15.05 3.15 3.10
N HIS A 318 -15.14 2.11 3.94
CA HIS A 318 -14.36 0.89 3.80
C HIS A 318 -15.21 -0.20 3.14
N ILE A 319 -14.66 -0.87 2.13
CA ILE A 319 -15.36 -1.88 1.33
C ILE A 319 -14.53 -3.15 1.15
N HIS A 320 -15.20 -4.33 1.16
CA HIS A 320 -14.72 -5.56 0.54
C HIS A 320 -15.41 -5.71 -0.82
N TYR A 321 -14.71 -6.00 -1.89
CA TYR A 321 -15.28 -5.88 -3.23
C TYR A 321 -15.03 -7.08 -4.15
N SER A 322 -14.13 -8.01 -3.81
CA SER A 322 -13.69 -9.13 -4.64
C SER A 322 -14.22 -10.49 -4.17
N LYS A 323 -15.13 -10.50 -3.22
CA LYS A 323 -15.60 -11.72 -2.54
C LYS A 323 -16.99 -11.55 -1.92
N ALA A 324 -17.64 -12.66 -1.56
CA ALA A 324 -18.93 -12.67 -0.86
C ALA A 324 -18.87 -13.48 0.43
N VAL A 325 -19.63 -13.06 1.45
CA VAL A 325 -19.78 -13.85 2.70
C VAL A 325 -20.57 -15.12 2.43
N ARG A 326 -20.34 -16.17 3.22
CA ARG A 326 -21.00 -17.48 3.09
C ARG A 326 -22.53 -17.44 3.18
N THR A 327 -23.09 -16.40 3.76
CA THR A 327 -24.55 -16.21 3.92
C THR A 327 -25.16 -15.35 2.83
N ASP A 328 -24.35 -14.85 1.88
CA ASP A 328 -24.82 -14.02 0.79
C ASP A 328 -25.64 -14.81 -0.25
N GLY A 329 -26.53 -14.13 -0.95
CA GLY A 329 -27.37 -14.70 -2.01
C GLY A 329 -26.59 -15.32 -3.19
N TYR A 330 -25.34 -14.91 -3.43
CA TYR A 330 -24.44 -15.58 -4.37
C TYR A 330 -24.02 -16.97 -3.90
N VAL A 331 -24.00 -17.22 -2.57
CA VAL A 331 -23.52 -18.48 -1.99
C VAL A 331 -24.65 -19.44 -1.69
N THR A 332 -25.76 -18.94 -1.16
CA THR A 332 -26.87 -19.75 -0.65
C THR A 332 -28.24 -19.08 -0.86
N PRO A 333 -29.34 -19.81 -1.11
CA PRO A 333 -29.46 -21.27 -1.19
C PRO A 333 -29.07 -21.90 -2.55
N VAL A 334 -28.73 -21.08 -3.54
CA VAL A 334 -28.29 -21.53 -4.87
C VAL A 334 -26.94 -20.90 -5.17
N PRO A 335 -25.84 -21.68 -5.12
CA PRO A 335 -24.50 -21.13 -5.31
C PRO A 335 -24.28 -20.67 -6.75
N ASP A 336 -23.68 -19.49 -6.90
CA ASP A 336 -23.30 -18.95 -8.20
C ASP A 336 -22.10 -19.72 -8.78
N ASN A 337 -22.15 -20.02 -10.07
CA ASN A 337 -21.07 -20.75 -10.75
C ASN A 337 -19.83 -19.89 -11.03
N ARG A 338 -19.92 -18.56 -10.87
CA ARG A 338 -18.86 -17.58 -11.14
C ARG A 338 -17.91 -17.35 -9.95
N PHE A 339 -18.00 -18.14 -8.88
CA PHE A 339 -16.95 -18.19 -7.86
C PHE A 339 -15.71 -18.92 -8.39
N HIS A 340 -14.53 -18.46 -7.96
CA HIS A 340 -13.27 -19.09 -8.34
C HIS A 340 -13.16 -20.52 -7.76
N LYS A 341 -12.65 -21.45 -8.56
CA LYS A 341 -12.37 -22.83 -8.19
C LYS A 341 -10.88 -23.07 -8.23
N VAL A 342 -10.32 -23.41 -7.07
CA VAL A 342 -8.90 -23.78 -6.98
C VAL A 342 -8.58 -24.98 -7.83
N ARG A 343 -9.53 -25.94 -7.90
CA ARG A 343 -9.43 -27.14 -8.74
C ARG A 343 -10.82 -27.62 -9.16
N THR A 344 -10.86 -28.28 -10.29
CA THR A 344 -12.08 -28.93 -10.81
C THR A 344 -11.84 -30.42 -10.99
N PHE A 345 -12.82 -31.21 -10.64
CA PHE A 345 -12.86 -32.66 -10.71
C PHE A 345 -14.04 -33.12 -11.57
N THR A 346 -13.92 -34.30 -12.14
CA THR A 346 -14.98 -34.95 -12.92
C THR A 346 -15.50 -36.16 -12.15
N LEU A 347 -16.81 -36.25 -11.93
CA LEU A 347 -17.41 -37.42 -11.26
C LEU A 347 -17.11 -38.70 -12.06
N ALA A 348 -16.53 -39.71 -11.41
CA ALA A 348 -16.21 -41.00 -12.00
C ALA A 348 -17.44 -41.91 -12.20
N GLY A 349 -18.54 -41.61 -11.50
CA GLY A 349 -19.81 -42.33 -11.56
C GLY A 349 -20.98 -41.44 -11.18
N PRO A 350 -22.23 -41.92 -11.33
CA PRO A 350 -23.38 -41.16 -10.87
C PRO A 350 -23.36 -41.04 -9.35
N LEU A 351 -23.80 -39.90 -8.85
CA LEU A 351 -23.89 -39.56 -7.41
C LEU A 351 -25.36 -39.38 -7.04
N ASP A 352 -25.87 -40.15 -6.11
CA ASP A 352 -27.21 -39.97 -5.57
C ASP A 352 -27.25 -38.85 -4.50
N GLU A 353 -28.44 -38.51 -4.02
CA GLU A 353 -28.66 -37.42 -3.06
C GLU A 353 -28.15 -37.72 -1.64
N ARG A 354 -27.85 -39.00 -1.31
CA ARG A 354 -27.53 -39.46 0.05
C ARG A 354 -26.10 -39.93 0.23
N SER A 355 -25.36 -40.14 -0.86
CA SER A 355 -23.98 -40.61 -0.78
C SER A 355 -23.10 -39.63 -0.04
N ASP A 356 -22.38 -40.16 0.94
CA ASP A 356 -21.36 -39.46 1.72
C ASP A 356 -19.94 -39.56 1.09
N THR A 357 -19.86 -40.15 -0.08
CA THR A 357 -18.61 -40.38 -0.81
C THR A 357 -18.77 -39.96 -2.29
N ILE A 358 -17.84 -39.19 -2.81
CA ILE A 358 -17.84 -38.68 -4.17
C ILE A 358 -16.62 -39.26 -4.92
N ALA A 359 -16.86 -40.15 -5.86
CA ALA A 359 -15.80 -40.69 -6.71
C ALA A 359 -15.47 -39.73 -7.85
N VAL A 360 -14.18 -39.47 -8.09
CA VAL A 360 -13.66 -38.53 -9.09
C VAL A 360 -12.57 -39.18 -9.95
N ASN A 361 -12.36 -38.64 -11.15
CA ASN A 361 -11.34 -39.15 -12.07
C ASN A 361 -9.94 -38.63 -11.76
N GLU A 362 -9.85 -37.39 -11.28
CA GLU A 362 -8.58 -36.70 -10.98
C GLU A 362 -8.14 -36.99 -9.55
N ASN A 363 -6.83 -37.10 -9.34
CA ASN A 363 -6.24 -37.30 -8.03
C ASN A 363 -6.44 -36.05 -7.16
N PRO A 364 -7.14 -36.08 -6.00
CA PRO A 364 -7.36 -34.94 -5.14
C PRO A 364 -6.17 -34.57 -4.25
N SER A 365 -5.01 -35.20 -4.45
CA SER A 365 -3.79 -34.87 -3.73
C SER A 365 -3.51 -33.36 -3.78
N GLY A 366 -3.18 -32.76 -2.63
CA GLY A 366 -2.93 -31.33 -2.49
C GLY A 366 -4.19 -30.47 -2.26
N CYS A 367 -5.40 -31.06 -2.24
CA CYS A 367 -6.58 -30.34 -1.78
C CYS A 367 -6.47 -30.03 -0.28
N THR A 368 -7.10 -28.93 0.12
CA THR A 368 -7.10 -28.52 1.52
C THR A 368 -7.75 -29.58 2.42
N ARG A 369 -7.21 -29.75 3.63
CA ARG A 369 -7.83 -30.50 4.71
C ARG A 369 -8.35 -29.60 5.84
N ASP A 370 -8.27 -28.30 5.65
CA ASP A 370 -8.86 -27.32 6.57
C ASP A 370 -10.38 -27.41 6.53
N GLN A 371 -10.97 -27.68 7.67
CA GLN A 371 -12.40 -27.95 7.81
C GLN A 371 -13.29 -26.88 7.16
N ASP A 372 -12.95 -25.64 7.31
CA ASP A 372 -13.77 -24.53 6.83
C ASP A 372 -13.56 -24.20 5.34
N ARG A 373 -12.54 -24.78 4.69
CA ARG A 373 -12.21 -24.57 3.29
C ARG A 373 -12.56 -25.75 2.38
N ARG A 374 -13.04 -26.86 2.92
CA ARG A 374 -13.34 -28.11 2.21
C ARG A 374 -14.72 -28.08 1.57
N ILE A 375 -14.94 -27.22 0.59
CA ILE A 375 -16.24 -27.02 -0.06
C ILE A 375 -16.13 -27.32 -1.56
N LEU A 376 -16.90 -28.32 -2.01
CA LEU A 376 -17.08 -28.63 -3.43
C LEU A 376 -18.42 -28.06 -3.92
N GLN A 377 -18.44 -27.49 -5.09
CA GLN A 377 -19.65 -27.11 -5.82
C GLN A 377 -19.95 -28.12 -6.92
N LEU A 378 -21.14 -28.71 -6.90
CA LEU A 378 -21.68 -29.60 -7.92
C LEU A 378 -22.95 -28.96 -8.49
N GLY A 379 -22.85 -28.23 -9.60
CA GLY A 379 -23.96 -27.45 -10.13
C GLY A 379 -24.53 -26.48 -9.10
N GLN A 380 -25.77 -26.73 -8.65
CA GLN A 380 -26.47 -25.91 -7.65
C GLN A 380 -26.35 -26.45 -6.21
N GLU A 381 -25.47 -27.39 -5.95
CA GLU A 381 -25.25 -27.96 -4.63
C GLU A 381 -23.85 -27.67 -4.12
N LEU A 382 -23.74 -27.37 -2.83
CA LEU A 382 -22.48 -27.33 -2.09
C LEU A 382 -22.34 -28.59 -1.23
N VAL A 383 -21.13 -29.15 -1.20
CA VAL A 383 -20.79 -30.32 -0.42
C VAL A 383 -19.52 -30.06 0.37
N ALA A 384 -19.56 -30.20 1.70
CA ALA A 384 -18.36 -30.19 2.51
C ALA A 384 -17.83 -31.61 2.67
N TYR A 385 -16.55 -31.86 2.36
CA TYR A 385 -15.92 -33.17 2.56
C TYR A 385 -15.08 -33.20 3.83
N THR A 386 -14.79 -34.41 4.33
CA THR A 386 -13.93 -34.59 5.51
C THR A 386 -12.51 -34.93 5.10
N ASP A 387 -12.31 -35.84 4.15
CA ASP A 387 -11.00 -36.29 3.66
C ASP A 387 -11.12 -36.77 2.21
N TYR A 388 -10.01 -37.25 1.64
CA TYR A 388 -9.95 -37.79 0.30
C TYR A 388 -8.90 -38.90 0.18
N THR A 389 -9.05 -39.78 -0.85
CA THR A 389 -8.07 -40.80 -1.17
C THR A 389 -7.10 -40.31 -2.27
N THR A 390 -5.80 -40.65 -2.12
CA THR A 390 -4.74 -40.34 -3.11
C THR A 390 -4.33 -41.54 -3.96
N VAL A 391 -4.96 -42.71 -3.67
CA VAL A 391 -4.78 -43.97 -4.41
C VAL A 391 -6.12 -44.34 -5.04
N LEU A 392 -6.09 -44.90 -6.26
CA LEU A 392 -7.31 -45.31 -6.94
C LEU A 392 -8.12 -46.33 -6.16
N PRO A 393 -9.44 -46.22 -6.16
CA PRO A 393 -10.24 -45.18 -6.78
C PRO A 393 -10.21 -43.87 -6.02
N TYR A 394 -10.01 -42.74 -6.71
CA TYR A 394 -10.00 -41.42 -6.08
C TYR A 394 -11.39 -41.02 -5.59
N ARG A 395 -11.46 -40.55 -4.36
CA ARG A 395 -12.73 -40.19 -3.70
C ARG A 395 -12.54 -39.06 -2.71
N PHE A 396 -13.54 -38.19 -2.61
CA PHE A 396 -13.79 -37.39 -1.40
C PHE A 396 -14.70 -38.19 -0.47
N THR A 397 -14.44 -38.17 0.82
CA THR A 397 -15.12 -38.98 1.86
C THR A 397 -15.66 -38.14 2.99
N GLY A 398 -16.66 -38.66 3.70
CA GLY A 398 -17.36 -37.95 4.77
C GLY A 398 -18.04 -36.67 4.25
N CYS A 399 -18.67 -36.79 3.10
CA CYS A 399 -19.29 -35.67 2.39
C CYS A 399 -20.63 -35.28 3.05
N GLN A 400 -20.72 -34.05 3.53
CA GLN A 400 -21.97 -33.45 3.96
C GLN A 400 -22.65 -32.82 2.74
N ARG A 401 -23.74 -33.45 2.30
CA ARG A 401 -24.54 -33.00 1.17
C ARG A 401 -25.40 -31.79 1.54
N GLY A 402 -25.72 -30.93 0.58
CA GLY A 402 -26.54 -29.75 0.83
C GLY A 402 -25.91 -28.76 1.79
N HIS A 403 -24.59 -28.64 1.79
CA HIS A 403 -23.85 -27.73 2.68
C HIS A 403 -24.27 -26.26 2.46
N LEU A 404 -24.19 -25.43 3.50
CA LEU A 404 -24.64 -24.02 3.52
C LEU A 404 -26.10 -23.86 3.03
N GLN A 405 -26.99 -24.77 3.44
CA GLN A 405 -28.43 -24.72 3.11
C GLN A 405 -28.76 -24.87 1.61
N THR A 406 -27.85 -25.37 0.81
CA THR A 406 -28.15 -25.76 -0.58
C THR A 406 -28.92 -27.09 -0.61
N ALA A 407 -29.59 -27.41 -1.71
CA ALA A 407 -30.33 -28.66 -1.81
C ALA A 407 -29.43 -29.79 -2.33
N ALA A 408 -29.38 -30.93 -1.60
CA ALA A 408 -28.75 -32.14 -2.12
C ALA A 408 -29.50 -32.66 -3.34
N ARG A 409 -28.75 -33.06 -4.39
CA ARG A 409 -29.29 -33.49 -5.68
C ARG A 409 -28.51 -34.68 -6.24
N GLY A 410 -29.15 -35.45 -7.12
CA GLY A 410 -28.46 -36.43 -7.91
C GLY A 410 -27.62 -35.78 -9.02
N HIS A 411 -26.42 -36.30 -9.27
CA HIS A 411 -25.51 -35.82 -10.32
C HIS A 411 -25.10 -36.97 -11.23
N ALA A 412 -25.08 -36.73 -12.55
CA ALA A 412 -24.66 -37.72 -13.50
C ALA A 412 -23.14 -37.97 -13.49
N ALA A 413 -22.70 -39.14 -13.88
CA ALA A 413 -21.29 -39.38 -14.17
C ALA A 413 -20.77 -38.35 -15.21
N GLY A 414 -19.55 -37.89 -15.04
CA GLY A 414 -18.97 -36.83 -15.87
C GLY A 414 -19.34 -35.41 -15.47
N SER A 415 -20.22 -35.21 -14.45
CA SER A 415 -20.49 -33.88 -13.90
C SER A 415 -19.26 -33.27 -13.24
N SER A 416 -19.14 -31.96 -13.29
CA SER A 416 -18.04 -31.20 -12.68
C SER A 416 -18.25 -30.99 -11.18
N ALA A 417 -17.21 -31.18 -10.39
CA ALA A 417 -17.11 -30.82 -8.97
C ALA A 417 -15.96 -29.83 -8.76
N GLY A 418 -16.28 -28.57 -8.45
CA GLY A 418 -15.28 -27.52 -8.28
C GLY A 418 -14.95 -27.27 -6.80
N LEU A 419 -13.69 -27.38 -6.41
CA LEU A 419 -13.21 -26.99 -5.08
C LEU A 419 -13.17 -25.47 -5.00
N TRP A 420 -13.97 -24.89 -4.11
CA TRP A 420 -14.08 -23.46 -3.95
C TRP A 420 -12.80 -22.82 -3.37
N ASP A 421 -12.53 -21.61 -3.82
CA ASP A 421 -11.48 -20.74 -3.29
C ASP A 421 -12.03 -19.93 -2.11
N VAL A 422 -11.82 -20.48 -0.91
CA VAL A 422 -12.21 -19.85 0.36
C VAL A 422 -11.02 -19.06 0.91
N ASP A 423 -11.25 -17.83 1.34
CA ASP A 423 -10.22 -16.94 1.85
C ASP A 423 -9.58 -17.44 3.18
N ASP A 424 -8.49 -16.77 3.60
CA ASP A 424 -7.75 -17.16 4.80
C ASP A 424 -8.52 -16.90 6.10
N TRP A 425 -9.50 -16.01 6.08
CA TRP A 425 -10.40 -15.73 7.19
C TRP A 425 -11.54 -16.73 7.30
N VAL A 426 -11.67 -17.66 6.35
CA VAL A 426 -12.69 -18.70 6.19
C VAL A 426 -14.14 -18.17 6.21
N ILE A 427 -14.32 -16.89 5.97
CA ILE A 427 -15.61 -16.20 5.99
C ILE A 427 -16.14 -15.96 4.58
N PHE A 428 -15.23 -15.73 3.62
CA PHE A 428 -15.58 -15.29 2.27
C PHE A 428 -15.22 -16.33 1.22
N ILE A 429 -15.96 -16.28 0.12
CA ILE A 429 -15.68 -17.03 -1.12
C ILE A 429 -15.25 -16.04 -2.18
N ARG A 430 -14.10 -16.29 -2.83
CA ARG A 430 -13.49 -15.40 -3.81
C ARG A 430 -14.22 -15.44 -5.15
N PHE A 431 -14.42 -14.28 -5.76
CA PHE A 431 -14.96 -14.17 -7.11
C PHE A 431 -13.92 -14.64 -8.15
N ASP A 432 -14.39 -15.34 -9.20
CA ASP A 432 -13.56 -15.56 -10.38
C ASP A 432 -13.48 -14.26 -11.20
N GLN A 433 -12.29 -13.67 -11.19
CA GLN A 433 -12.02 -12.40 -11.86
C GLN A 433 -12.13 -12.44 -13.38
N ASN A 434 -12.22 -13.65 -13.97
CA ASN A 434 -12.47 -13.87 -15.39
C ASN A 434 -13.96 -13.83 -15.75
N THR A 435 -14.83 -13.62 -14.77
CA THR A 435 -16.29 -13.52 -14.94
C THR A 435 -16.81 -12.11 -14.68
N ASP A 436 -18.11 -11.91 -14.87
CA ASP A 436 -18.78 -10.62 -14.64
C ASP A 436 -19.34 -10.45 -13.23
N ILE A 437 -19.18 -11.42 -12.32
CA ILE A 437 -19.63 -11.31 -10.92
C ILE A 437 -19.00 -10.11 -10.20
N GLN A 438 -17.72 -9.83 -10.51
CA GLN A 438 -17.02 -8.65 -9.99
C GLN A 438 -17.69 -7.34 -10.46
N ASP A 439 -18.23 -7.30 -11.69
CA ASP A 439 -18.93 -6.12 -12.20
C ASP A 439 -20.29 -5.90 -11.52
N GLU A 440 -20.98 -6.97 -11.13
CA GLU A 440 -22.23 -6.89 -10.37
C GLU A 440 -21.97 -6.28 -8.98
N ALA A 441 -20.97 -6.80 -8.26
CA ALA A 441 -20.56 -6.25 -6.98
C ALA A 441 -20.11 -4.78 -7.10
N ALA A 442 -19.33 -4.44 -8.15
CA ALA A 442 -18.89 -3.08 -8.43
C ALA A 442 -20.07 -2.13 -8.68
N ARG A 443 -21.07 -2.55 -9.46
CA ARG A 443 -22.30 -1.75 -9.69
C ARG A 443 -23.08 -1.52 -8.40
N ARG A 444 -23.19 -2.53 -7.53
CA ARG A 444 -23.87 -2.40 -6.24
C ARG A 444 -23.14 -1.43 -5.30
N ILE A 445 -21.83 -1.51 -5.23
CA ILE A 445 -21.01 -0.55 -4.47
C ILE A 445 -21.19 0.87 -5.02
N ALA A 446 -21.15 1.03 -6.35
CA ALA A 446 -21.33 2.32 -7.00
C ALA A 446 -22.75 2.90 -6.78
N GLU A 447 -23.79 2.06 -6.70
CA GLU A 447 -25.14 2.47 -6.32
C GLU A 447 -25.17 3.06 -4.91
N ILE A 448 -24.56 2.34 -3.94
CA ILE A 448 -24.43 2.82 -2.55
C ILE A 448 -23.66 4.14 -2.53
N PHE A 449 -22.51 4.20 -3.20
CA PHE A 449 -21.66 5.37 -3.27
C PHE A 449 -22.41 6.60 -3.80
N ARG A 450 -23.14 6.43 -4.91
CA ARG A 450 -23.90 7.53 -5.55
C ARG A 450 -25.07 7.99 -4.70
N ALA A 451 -25.78 7.06 -4.05
CA ALA A 451 -26.96 7.38 -3.25
C ALA A 451 -26.62 8.09 -1.93
N THR A 452 -25.43 7.85 -1.38
CA THR A 452 -25.06 8.31 -0.03
C THR A 452 -23.83 9.19 0.01
N GLY A 453 -23.06 9.27 -1.11
CA GLY A 453 -21.87 10.10 -1.27
C GLY A 453 -22.14 11.61 -1.39
N PRO A 454 -21.11 12.40 -1.79
CA PRO A 454 -19.78 11.92 -2.16
C PRO A 454 -18.96 11.44 -0.97
N TYR A 455 -17.97 10.54 -1.25
CA TYR A 455 -17.01 10.10 -0.25
C TYR A 455 -15.62 10.66 -0.57
N ASP A 456 -14.93 11.11 0.45
CA ASP A 456 -13.61 11.73 0.32
C ASP A 456 -12.48 10.69 0.45
N VAL A 457 -12.75 9.61 1.18
CA VAL A 457 -11.81 8.50 1.40
C VAL A 457 -12.50 7.18 1.12
N VAL A 458 -11.87 6.28 0.34
CA VAL A 458 -12.34 4.90 0.18
C VAL A 458 -11.18 3.94 0.48
N TYR A 459 -11.44 2.99 1.37
CA TYR A 459 -10.51 1.91 1.65
C TYR A 459 -10.98 0.63 0.95
N PHE A 460 -10.15 0.13 0.03
CA PHE A 460 -10.36 -1.10 -0.73
C PHE A 460 -9.70 -2.27 0.00
N ASP A 461 -10.48 -3.05 0.71
CA ASP A 461 -10.02 -4.21 1.45
C ASP A 461 -10.33 -5.51 0.73
N GLY A 462 -9.52 -6.55 0.94
CA GLY A 462 -9.75 -7.90 0.46
C GLY A 462 -9.21 -8.24 -0.94
N ALA A 463 -8.45 -7.36 -1.59
CA ALA A 463 -7.83 -7.65 -2.88
C ALA A 463 -6.58 -8.53 -2.77
N GLU A 464 -6.02 -8.70 -1.59
CA GLU A 464 -4.94 -9.63 -1.31
C GLU A 464 -5.34 -11.10 -1.56
N ASP A 465 -6.62 -11.35 -1.76
CA ASP A 465 -7.21 -12.67 -1.90
C ASP A 465 -7.67 -13.03 -3.31
N VAL A 466 -7.35 -12.25 -4.34
CA VAL A 466 -7.71 -12.61 -5.72
C VAL A 466 -6.83 -13.78 -6.22
N HIS A 467 -7.36 -14.54 -7.19
CA HIS A 467 -6.61 -15.63 -7.80
C HIS A 467 -5.58 -15.14 -8.84
N ASP A 468 -4.71 -16.05 -9.29
CA ASP A 468 -3.71 -15.77 -10.34
C ASP A 468 -4.34 -15.40 -11.71
N PRO A 469 -3.66 -14.57 -12.52
CA PRO A 469 -2.41 -13.86 -12.21
C PRO A 469 -2.63 -12.68 -11.26
N PHE A 470 -2.13 -12.81 -10.08
CA PHE A 470 -2.37 -11.91 -8.95
C PHE A 470 -2.07 -10.43 -9.26
N TRP A 471 -0.91 -10.16 -9.88
CA TRP A 471 -0.50 -8.81 -10.24
C TRP A 471 -1.54 -8.05 -11.08
N TYR A 472 -2.24 -8.76 -11.97
CA TYR A 472 -3.28 -8.21 -12.83
C TYR A 472 -4.63 -8.13 -12.13
N HIS A 473 -5.05 -9.22 -11.50
CA HIS A 473 -6.38 -9.31 -10.91
C HIS A 473 -6.58 -8.34 -9.75
N VAL A 474 -5.54 -8.03 -8.94
CA VAL A 474 -5.62 -6.97 -7.91
C VAL A 474 -6.00 -5.63 -8.53
N ALA A 475 -5.20 -5.13 -9.47
CA ALA A 475 -5.45 -3.83 -10.10
C ALA A 475 -6.73 -3.81 -10.92
N ASN A 476 -7.05 -4.90 -11.62
CA ASN A 476 -8.25 -5.01 -12.43
C ASN A 476 -9.52 -5.01 -11.57
N ALA A 477 -9.57 -5.76 -10.47
CA ALA A 477 -10.70 -5.77 -9.55
C ALA A 477 -10.91 -4.37 -8.92
N GLN A 478 -9.84 -3.69 -8.51
CA GLN A 478 -9.89 -2.32 -8.02
C GLN A 478 -10.43 -1.36 -9.09
N GLN A 479 -9.94 -1.45 -10.32
CA GLN A 479 -10.35 -0.58 -11.41
C GLN A 479 -11.84 -0.77 -11.79
N ARG A 480 -12.34 -2.01 -11.77
CA ARG A 480 -13.76 -2.32 -12.06
C ARG A 480 -14.70 -1.62 -11.08
N VAL A 481 -14.29 -1.44 -9.83
CA VAL A 481 -15.02 -0.65 -8.82
C VAL A 481 -14.75 0.84 -9.01
N TYR A 482 -13.47 1.25 -8.99
CA TYR A 482 -13.06 2.66 -8.95
C TYR A 482 -13.68 3.50 -10.07
N ARG A 483 -13.68 2.99 -11.31
CA ARG A 483 -14.23 3.70 -12.48
C ARG A 483 -15.73 3.98 -12.43
N LEU A 484 -16.46 3.33 -11.51
CA LEU A 484 -17.89 3.53 -11.30
C LEU A 484 -18.20 4.50 -10.14
N LEU A 485 -17.17 4.88 -9.37
CA LEU A 485 -17.31 5.87 -8.30
C LEU A 485 -17.33 7.27 -8.91
N ASP A 486 -18.41 8.00 -8.71
CA ASP A 486 -18.61 9.34 -9.25
C ASP A 486 -19.22 10.29 -8.20
N PRO A 487 -18.52 11.40 -7.84
CA PRO A 487 -17.15 11.73 -8.25
C PRO A 487 -16.12 10.76 -7.66
N PRO A 488 -14.96 10.51 -8.36
CA PRO A 488 -13.93 9.64 -7.82
C PRO A 488 -13.36 10.22 -6.53
N PRO A 489 -13.19 9.40 -5.48
CA PRO A 489 -12.68 9.87 -4.20
C PRO A 489 -11.21 10.33 -4.32
N PRO A 490 -10.86 11.49 -3.73
CA PRO A 490 -9.49 12.00 -3.79
C PRO A 490 -8.49 11.11 -3.01
N VAL A 491 -8.95 10.36 -2.03
CA VAL A 491 -8.11 9.41 -1.28
C VAL A 491 -8.65 8.00 -1.43
N CYS A 492 -7.81 7.12 -1.96
CA CYS A 492 -8.01 5.67 -1.90
C CYS A 492 -6.82 5.00 -1.24
N GLU A 493 -7.12 4.08 -0.34
CA GLU A 493 -6.18 3.14 0.28
C GLU A 493 -6.59 1.71 -0.07
N ALA A 494 -5.67 0.76 0.02
CA ALA A 494 -5.98 -0.65 -0.19
C ALA A 494 -5.15 -1.55 0.70
N ALA A 495 -5.68 -2.71 1.05
CA ALA A 495 -4.94 -3.77 1.74
C ALA A 495 -3.80 -4.31 0.86
N MET A 496 -4.03 -4.38 -0.45
CA MET A 496 -3.03 -4.78 -1.44
C MET A 496 -3.03 -3.83 -2.64
N SER A 497 -1.87 -3.66 -3.24
CA SER A 497 -1.67 -2.85 -4.44
C SER A 497 -0.63 -3.49 -5.35
N THR A 498 -0.86 -3.42 -6.66
CA THR A 498 0.12 -3.75 -7.68
C THR A 498 0.54 -2.50 -8.46
N HIS A 499 1.42 -2.61 -9.43
CA HIS A 499 1.97 -1.43 -10.14
C HIS A 499 0.87 -0.48 -10.67
N PHE A 500 -0.16 -0.97 -11.35
CA PHE A 500 -1.24 -0.14 -11.90
C PHE A 500 -2.15 0.45 -10.82
N SER A 501 -2.19 -0.15 -9.62
CA SER A 501 -2.95 0.39 -8.48
C SER A 501 -2.46 1.77 -8.06
N TRP A 502 -1.22 2.16 -8.37
CA TRP A 502 -0.70 3.50 -8.07
C TRP A 502 -1.60 4.61 -8.63
N HIS A 503 -2.20 4.41 -9.80
CA HIS A 503 -3.10 5.39 -10.43
C HIS A 503 -4.44 5.55 -9.70
N MET A 504 -4.82 4.61 -8.85
CA MET A 504 -6.06 4.60 -8.09
C MET A 504 -5.84 4.79 -6.59
N MET A 505 -4.92 4.00 -6.03
CA MET A 505 -4.59 4.01 -4.59
C MET A 505 -3.62 5.15 -4.32
N THR A 506 -4.18 6.31 -3.99
CA THR A 506 -3.44 7.57 -3.88
C THR A 506 -2.73 7.74 -2.55
N ARG A 507 -2.99 6.85 -1.60
CA ARG A 507 -2.32 6.75 -0.31
C ARG A 507 -2.00 5.29 0.02
N GLY A 508 -0.78 5.03 0.48
CA GLY A 508 -0.39 3.70 0.95
C GLY A 508 -1.02 3.41 2.30
N ASN A 509 -1.17 2.12 2.61
CA ASN A 509 -1.58 1.66 3.94
C ASN A 509 -0.35 1.13 4.70
N ALA A 510 -0.26 1.46 5.98
CA ALA A 510 0.56 0.69 6.91
C ALA A 510 -0.31 -0.46 7.44
N TYR A 511 0.30 -1.60 7.65
CA TYR A 511 -0.37 -2.85 8.01
C TYR A 511 -1.33 -2.75 9.18
N ASP A 512 -2.15 -3.78 9.32
CA ASP A 512 -2.94 -4.06 10.51
C ASP A 512 -2.09 -4.00 11.77
N VAL A 513 -2.45 -3.11 12.68
CA VAL A 513 -1.76 -2.96 13.94
C VAL A 513 -2.64 -3.41 15.08
N ALA A 514 -2.37 -4.57 15.62
CA ALA A 514 -3.05 -5.05 16.82
C ALA A 514 -2.34 -4.50 18.07
N GLY A 515 -2.99 -3.55 18.72
CA GLY A 515 -2.76 -3.12 20.11
C GLY A 515 -1.32 -2.89 20.55
N ARG A 516 -0.78 -3.81 21.27
CA ARG A 516 0.48 -3.66 22.02
C ARG A 516 1.75 -3.52 21.18
N HIS A 517 1.66 -3.73 19.86
CA HIS A 517 2.83 -3.72 18.97
C HIS A 517 2.95 -2.44 18.13
N ILE A 518 2.08 -1.46 18.37
CA ILE A 518 2.04 -0.22 17.57
C ILE A 518 3.41 0.47 17.45
N LYS A 519 4.21 0.47 18.51
CA LYS A 519 5.53 1.12 18.50
C LYS A 519 6.52 0.42 17.59
N ALA A 520 6.57 -0.92 17.60
CA ALA A 520 7.41 -1.71 16.72
C ALA A 520 7.03 -1.50 15.24
N PHE A 521 5.75 -1.51 14.95
CA PHE A 521 5.21 -1.19 13.63
C PHE A 521 5.57 0.22 13.18
N THR A 522 5.28 1.20 14.00
CA THR A 522 5.56 2.60 13.70
C THR A 522 7.04 2.82 13.39
N ARG A 523 7.93 2.13 14.11
CA ARG A 523 9.36 2.19 13.87
C ARG A 523 9.73 1.61 12.51
N GLN A 524 9.22 0.44 12.16
CA GLN A 524 9.45 -0.17 10.85
C GLN A 524 8.91 0.71 9.73
N VAL A 525 7.69 1.22 9.85
CA VAL A 525 7.08 2.13 8.87
C VAL A 525 7.94 3.39 8.68
N THR A 526 8.44 3.98 9.78
CA THR A 526 9.30 5.17 9.74
C THR A 526 10.61 4.91 9.02
N CYS A 527 11.24 3.75 9.27
CA CYS A 527 12.58 3.45 8.73
C CYS A 527 12.55 2.96 7.29
N ARG A 528 11.45 2.36 6.84
CA ARG A 528 11.38 1.66 5.55
C ARG A 528 10.23 2.13 4.68
N THR A 529 8.99 1.94 5.13
CA THR A 529 7.82 2.09 4.26
C THR A 529 7.53 3.56 3.95
N ALA A 530 7.58 4.45 4.95
CA ALA A 530 7.32 5.88 4.72
C ALA A 530 8.37 6.54 3.81
N PRO A 531 9.71 6.32 4.01
CA PRO A 531 10.70 6.82 3.06
C PRO A 531 10.51 6.24 1.65
N GLN A 532 10.20 4.94 1.54
CA GLN A 532 9.96 4.32 0.24
C GLN A 532 8.74 4.94 -0.47
N ARG A 533 7.62 5.12 0.23
CA ARG A 533 6.43 5.76 -0.34
C ARG A 533 6.65 7.22 -0.72
N ALA A 534 7.49 7.94 0.04
CA ALA A 534 7.87 9.30 -0.33
C ALA A 534 8.64 9.35 -1.66
N LEU A 535 9.50 8.36 -1.96
CA LEU A 535 10.18 8.23 -3.25
C LEU A 535 9.21 7.90 -4.40
N GLU A 536 8.03 7.41 -4.09
CA GLU A 536 6.93 7.10 -5.01
C GLU A 536 5.87 8.21 -5.06
N PHE A 537 6.21 9.40 -4.55
CA PHE A 537 5.33 10.58 -4.49
C PHE A 537 4.01 10.33 -3.74
N THR A 538 4.04 9.42 -2.77
CA THR A 538 2.84 8.94 -2.06
C THR A 538 3.06 9.04 -0.55
N ARG A 539 2.00 9.33 0.21
CA ARG A 539 1.96 9.21 1.68
C ARG A 539 1.53 7.81 2.08
N ILE A 540 1.81 7.45 3.32
CA ILE A 540 1.31 6.23 3.92
C ILE A 540 0.47 6.57 5.16
N ASN A 541 -0.59 5.82 5.40
CA ASN A 541 -1.34 5.88 6.65
C ASN A 541 -0.58 5.10 7.73
N PHE A 542 -0.26 5.76 8.85
CA PHE A 542 0.44 5.16 10.00
C PHE A 542 -0.53 4.42 10.92
N GLY A 543 -1.00 3.29 10.52
CA GLY A 543 -1.85 2.42 11.32
C GLY A 543 -3.19 2.17 10.67
N TRP A 544 -3.52 0.92 10.55
CA TRP A 544 -4.83 0.41 10.17
C TRP A 544 -5.32 -0.43 11.34
N ILE A 545 -6.60 -0.31 11.68
CA ILE A 545 -7.22 -0.94 12.87
C ILE A 545 -6.50 -0.72 14.21
N PHE A 546 -5.60 0.26 14.32
CA PHE A 546 -5.07 0.64 15.61
C PHE A 546 -6.23 1.12 16.52
N GLY A 547 -6.43 0.43 17.64
CA GLY A 547 -7.60 0.62 18.49
C GLY A 547 -7.36 1.61 19.63
N PHE A 548 -8.41 2.33 20.03
CA PHE A 548 -8.44 3.11 21.25
C PHE A 548 -8.71 2.21 22.45
N TYR A 549 -7.70 1.47 22.89
CA TYR A 549 -7.83 0.49 23.95
C TYR A 549 -7.90 1.13 25.34
N ARG A 550 -8.40 0.38 26.35
CA ARG A 550 -8.50 0.81 27.74
C ARG A 550 -7.15 1.21 28.35
N ASP A 551 -6.07 0.61 27.91
CA ASP A 551 -4.70 0.84 28.39
C ASP A 551 -3.85 1.69 27.42
N LEU A 552 -4.46 2.26 26.39
CA LEU A 552 -3.78 3.22 25.54
C LEU A 552 -3.34 4.44 26.32
N SER A 553 -2.07 4.79 26.21
CA SER A 553 -1.47 5.89 26.99
C SER A 553 -1.05 7.06 26.09
N PRO A 554 -1.00 8.28 26.63
CA PRO A 554 -0.62 9.48 25.88
C PRO A 554 0.76 9.38 25.22
N ASP A 555 1.75 8.78 25.88
CA ASP A 555 3.10 8.57 25.36
C ASP A 555 3.15 7.62 24.15
N THR A 556 2.32 6.58 24.17
CA THR A 556 2.17 5.68 23.01
C THR A 556 1.68 6.43 21.78
N LEU A 557 0.63 7.23 21.93
CA LEU A 557 0.09 8.05 20.85
C LEU A 557 1.10 9.10 20.39
N GLU A 558 1.76 9.79 21.32
CA GLU A 558 2.75 10.80 20.99
C GLU A 558 3.91 10.20 20.16
N TYR A 559 4.36 9.00 20.51
CA TYR A 559 5.35 8.28 19.72
C TYR A 559 4.87 8.04 18.28
N VAL A 560 3.68 7.47 18.10
CA VAL A 560 3.13 7.14 16.77
C VAL A 560 2.93 8.41 15.93
N LEU A 561 2.31 9.42 16.50
CA LEU A 561 1.98 10.67 15.81
C LEU A 561 3.22 11.48 15.46
N SER A 562 4.24 11.49 16.31
CA SER A 562 5.52 12.13 16.01
C SER A 562 6.21 11.47 14.80
N ARG A 563 6.14 10.15 14.68
CA ARG A 563 6.69 9.42 13.51
C ARG A 563 5.86 9.64 12.25
N GLY A 564 4.54 9.72 12.35
CA GLY A 564 3.68 10.15 11.25
C GLY A 564 4.02 11.57 10.79
N ALA A 565 4.16 12.49 11.73
CA ALA A 565 4.55 13.88 11.46
C ALA A 565 5.93 13.99 10.80
N ALA A 566 6.89 13.11 11.13
CA ALA A 566 8.21 13.08 10.50
C ALA A 566 8.15 13.01 8.96
N TRP A 567 7.14 12.35 8.41
CA TRP A 567 6.94 12.12 6.99
C TRP A 567 5.72 12.85 6.39
N ASP A 568 5.11 13.77 7.15
CA ASP A 568 3.82 14.41 6.79
C ASP A 568 2.74 13.37 6.41
N CYS A 569 2.72 12.25 7.14
CA CYS A 569 1.85 11.12 6.91
C CYS A 569 0.66 11.14 7.88
N PRO A 570 -0.56 10.80 7.41
CA PRO A 570 -1.73 10.67 8.27
C PRO A 570 -1.66 9.43 9.16
N PHE A 571 -2.60 9.36 10.07
CA PHE A 571 -2.80 8.31 11.05
C PHE A 571 -4.27 7.88 11.06
N SER A 572 -4.56 6.64 11.35
CA SER A 572 -5.92 6.18 11.58
C SER A 572 -6.05 5.53 12.96
N ILE A 573 -7.21 5.72 13.57
CA ILE A 573 -7.53 5.10 14.85
C ILE A 573 -8.96 4.55 14.85
N ARG A 574 -9.11 3.30 15.27
CA ARG A 574 -10.41 2.70 15.52
C ARG A 574 -10.86 3.03 16.93
N ALA A 575 -12.04 3.60 17.08
CA ALA A 575 -12.61 3.87 18.40
C ALA A 575 -14.13 3.81 18.38
N THR A 576 -14.68 3.40 19.51
CA THR A 576 -16.08 3.58 19.86
C THR A 576 -16.19 4.52 21.07
N PRO A 577 -17.31 5.24 21.25
CA PRO A 577 -17.52 6.07 22.43
C PRO A 577 -17.34 5.29 23.76
N ALA A 578 -17.75 4.01 23.78
CA ALA A 578 -17.60 3.16 24.95
C ALA A 578 -16.13 2.79 25.25
N GLU A 579 -15.33 2.47 24.22
CA GLU A 579 -13.89 2.19 24.38
C GLU A 579 -13.16 3.42 24.89
N VAL A 580 -13.48 4.62 24.37
CA VAL A 580 -12.91 5.88 24.82
C VAL A 580 -13.28 6.16 26.27
N ALA A 581 -14.57 6.00 26.65
CA ALA A 581 -15.02 6.21 28.03
C ALA A 581 -14.39 5.24 29.02
N ALA A 582 -14.00 4.04 28.59
CA ALA A 582 -13.32 3.04 29.42
C ALA A 582 -11.83 3.36 29.68
N ASN A 583 -11.23 4.26 28.93
CA ASN A 583 -9.81 4.62 29.09
C ASN A 583 -9.66 5.69 30.17
N PRO A 584 -8.86 5.48 31.22
CA PRO A 584 -8.68 6.45 32.32
C PRO A 584 -7.96 7.74 31.92
N ARG A 585 -7.31 7.76 30.73
CA ARG A 585 -6.59 8.91 30.19
C ARG A 585 -7.13 9.34 28.82
N ALA A 586 -8.39 9.07 28.54
CA ALA A 586 -9.02 9.36 27.27
C ALA A 586 -8.82 10.81 26.81
N ASP A 587 -9.08 11.79 27.69
CA ASP A 587 -8.92 13.20 27.37
C ASP A 587 -7.47 13.56 27.02
N ASP A 588 -6.50 13.04 27.78
CA ASP A 588 -5.08 13.23 27.50
C ASP A 588 -4.68 12.61 26.14
N CYS A 589 -5.21 11.45 25.82
CA CYS A 589 -4.99 10.78 24.54
C CYS A 589 -5.58 11.58 23.36
N LEU A 590 -6.81 12.06 23.50
CA LEU A 590 -7.46 12.87 22.46
C LEU A 590 -6.76 14.23 22.28
N ASP A 591 -6.26 14.83 23.36
CA ASP A 591 -5.46 16.06 23.29
C ASP A 591 -4.13 15.85 22.55
N VAL A 592 -3.47 14.70 22.76
CA VAL A 592 -2.25 14.35 22.02
C VAL A 592 -2.54 14.21 20.53
N ILE A 593 -3.61 13.50 20.16
CA ILE A 593 -4.00 13.36 18.75
C ILE A 593 -4.24 14.75 18.15
N ARG A 594 -5.08 15.56 18.77
CA ARG A 594 -5.41 16.91 18.30
C ARG A 594 -4.16 17.77 18.14
N LEU A 595 -3.25 17.73 19.10
CA LEU A 595 -2.02 18.53 19.10
C LEU A 595 -1.14 18.20 17.88
N TRP A 596 -0.83 16.93 17.68
CA TRP A 596 0.06 16.50 16.62
C TRP A 596 -0.60 16.64 15.23
N GLU A 597 -1.88 16.33 15.10
CA GLU A 597 -2.62 16.51 13.85
C GLU A 597 -2.71 17.97 13.43
N THR A 598 -3.01 18.86 14.39
CA THR A 598 -3.01 20.30 14.11
C THR A 598 -1.63 20.79 13.68
N ALA A 599 -0.57 20.42 14.40
CA ALA A 599 0.79 20.83 14.07
C ALA A 599 1.21 20.34 12.67
N ARG A 600 0.89 19.10 12.33
CA ARG A 600 1.24 18.48 11.04
C ARG A 600 0.45 19.10 9.88
N ILE A 601 -0.87 19.17 9.98
CA ILE A 601 -1.73 19.64 8.89
C ILE A 601 -1.50 21.13 8.62
N GLU A 602 -1.25 21.93 9.67
CA GLU A 602 -0.99 23.37 9.55
C GLU A 602 0.47 23.70 9.25
N GLY A 603 1.34 22.69 9.08
CA GLY A 603 2.75 22.90 8.74
C GLY A 603 3.53 23.65 9.83
N ARG A 604 3.26 23.35 11.13
CA ARG A 604 3.91 23.99 12.27
C ARG A 604 5.31 23.48 12.56
N LEU A 605 5.73 22.39 11.90
CA LEU A 605 7.06 21.80 12.05
C LEU A 605 7.96 22.27 10.89
N ALA A 606 9.17 22.70 11.22
CA ALA A 606 10.18 23.05 10.24
C ALA A 606 10.88 21.79 9.68
N ASP A 607 11.55 21.91 8.53
CA ASP A 607 12.26 20.79 7.89
C ASP A 607 13.31 20.14 8.80
N ALA A 608 14.02 20.94 9.61
CA ALA A 608 14.98 20.43 10.59
C ALA A 608 14.29 19.56 11.66
N GLN A 609 13.06 19.91 12.06
CA GLN A 609 12.28 19.13 13.03
C GLN A 609 11.77 17.84 12.40
N HIS A 610 11.33 17.88 11.14
CA HIS A 610 11.02 16.65 10.39
C HIS A 610 12.23 15.71 10.29
N ALA A 611 13.42 16.24 9.96
CA ALA A 611 14.65 15.48 9.90
C ALA A 611 15.02 14.85 11.25
N MET A 612 14.87 15.59 12.35
CA MET A 612 15.09 15.09 13.72
C MET A 612 14.14 13.91 14.04
N LEU A 613 12.85 14.05 13.71
CA LEU A 613 11.86 13.01 13.95
C LEU A 613 12.05 11.75 13.08
N ARG A 614 12.73 11.87 11.93
CA ARG A 614 13.06 10.71 11.04
C ARG A 614 14.20 9.86 11.59
N THR A 615 15.04 10.42 12.47
CA THR A 615 16.18 9.70 13.02
C THR A 615 15.72 8.62 14.00
N VAL A 616 16.17 7.39 13.77
CA VAL A 616 15.96 6.24 14.66
C VAL A 616 17.32 5.68 15.00
N PRO A 617 17.68 5.52 16.28
CA PRO A 617 18.95 4.93 16.68
C PRO A 617 19.13 3.54 16.06
N PRO A 618 20.28 3.21 15.43
CA PRO A 618 20.51 1.95 14.73
C PRO A 618 20.28 0.71 15.61
N GLU A 619 20.66 0.78 16.89
CA GLU A 619 20.48 -0.30 17.87
C GLU A 619 19.01 -0.58 18.20
N GLN A 620 18.12 0.32 17.85
CA GLN A 620 16.68 0.18 18.05
C GLN A 620 15.96 -0.33 16.80
N TYR A 621 16.67 -0.40 15.66
CA TYR A 621 16.10 -0.86 14.42
C TYR A 621 16.31 -2.35 14.22
N ARG A 622 15.24 -3.12 14.15
CA ARG A 622 15.24 -4.49 13.70
C ARG A 622 14.27 -4.65 12.55
N PHE A 623 14.78 -4.98 11.38
CA PHE A 623 13.96 -5.23 10.21
C PHE A 623 13.10 -6.47 10.40
N ILE A 624 11.81 -6.36 10.09
CA ILE A 624 10.85 -7.45 10.09
C ILE A 624 10.45 -7.70 8.64
N LYS A 625 10.82 -8.86 8.14
CA LYS A 625 10.65 -9.18 6.73
C LYS A 625 9.18 -9.42 6.35
N THR A 626 8.37 -9.89 7.28
CA THR A 626 6.94 -10.12 7.08
C THR A 626 6.14 -9.54 8.23
N TRP A 627 4.91 -9.11 7.98
CA TRP A 627 4.05 -8.57 9.03
C TRP A 627 3.70 -9.62 10.09
N HIS A 628 3.58 -10.91 9.74
CA HIS A 628 3.38 -12.01 10.68
C HIS A 628 4.49 -12.12 11.72
N ALA A 629 5.74 -11.78 11.34
CA ALA A 629 6.86 -11.83 12.29
C ALA A 629 6.69 -10.88 13.48
N VAL A 630 5.88 -9.82 13.33
CA VAL A 630 5.58 -8.88 14.42
C VAL A 630 4.78 -9.53 15.54
N PHE A 631 4.00 -10.55 15.22
CA PHE A 631 3.18 -11.29 16.17
C PHE A 631 3.89 -12.52 16.75
N LEU A 632 5.11 -12.82 16.33
CA LEU A 632 5.87 -13.94 16.88
C LEU A 632 6.21 -13.67 18.34
N PRO A 633 6.04 -14.67 19.24
CA PRO A 633 6.31 -14.52 20.68
C PRO A 633 7.73 -14.02 20.98
N GLU A 634 8.73 -14.49 20.23
CA GLU A 634 10.13 -14.09 20.41
C GLU A 634 10.35 -12.61 20.09
N PHE A 635 9.65 -12.10 19.08
CA PHE A 635 9.71 -10.70 18.70
C PHE A 635 9.01 -9.81 19.72
N VAL A 636 7.80 -10.21 20.13
CA VAL A 636 7.04 -9.54 21.20
C VAL A 636 7.87 -9.48 22.48
N ASP A 637 8.44 -10.60 22.89
CA ASP A 637 9.26 -10.70 24.09
C ASP A 637 10.55 -9.87 24.01
N ALA A 638 11.25 -9.91 22.88
CA ALA A 638 12.47 -9.14 22.69
C ALA A 638 12.22 -7.63 22.71
N TRP A 639 11.03 -7.20 22.27
CA TRP A 639 10.65 -5.79 22.21
C TRP A 639 9.91 -5.31 23.45
N SER A 640 9.15 -6.16 24.13
CA SER A 640 8.43 -5.83 25.36
C SER A 640 9.33 -5.81 26.59
N ARG A 641 10.45 -6.56 26.60
CA ARG A 641 11.39 -6.65 27.72
C ARG A 641 12.44 -5.54 27.74
N ARG A 642 12.68 -4.84 26.63
CA ARG A 642 13.55 -3.67 26.66
C ARG A 642 12.71 -2.49 27.13
N PRO A 643 13.19 -1.71 28.12
CA PRO A 643 12.59 -0.42 28.36
C PRO A 643 12.73 0.37 27.05
N PHE A 644 11.65 0.46 26.32
CA PHE A 644 11.55 1.41 25.24
C PHE A 644 11.73 2.77 25.89
N GLN A 645 12.80 3.45 25.56
CA GLN A 645 12.80 4.90 25.66
C GLN A 645 11.82 5.39 24.60
N ASP A 646 10.55 5.39 25.00
CA ASP A 646 9.44 5.37 24.07
C ASP A 646 9.17 6.70 23.45
N GLN A 647 9.67 7.75 24.09
CA GLN A 647 9.43 9.11 23.70
C GLN A 647 10.76 9.85 23.68
N GLU A 648 11.28 10.07 22.48
CA GLU A 648 12.50 10.85 22.30
C GLU A 648 12.21 12.33 22.18
N HIS A 649 11.01 12.70 21.74
CA HIS A 649 10.58 14.06 21.47
C HIS A 649 9.16 14.30 21.96
N HIS A 650 8.91 15.53 22.40
CA HIS A 650 7.62 16.02 22.83
C HIS A 650 7.30 17.34 22.12
N LEU A 651 6.05 17.49 21.72
CA LEU A 651 5.55 18.72 21.13
C LEU A 651 4.98 19.62 22.24
N PHE A 652 5.81 20.53 22.73
CA PHE A 652 5.44 21.50 23.75
C PHE A 652 4.71 22.69 23.11
N VAL A 653 3.63 23.14 23.77
CA VAL A 653 2.93 24.35 23.35
C VAL A 653 3.04 25.36 24.52
N ASN A 654 3.64 26.52 24.28
CA ASN A 654 3.82 27.55 25.28
C ASN A 654 2.52 28.36 25.52
N GLU A 655 2.54 29.26 26.50
CA GLU A 655 1.41 30.13 26.85
C GLU A 655 0.92 31.04 25.71
N ARG A 656 1.76 31.26 24.68
CA ARG A 656 1.44 32.03 23.47
C ARG A 656 0.90 31.16 22.31
N GLY A 657 0.68 29.86 22.52
CA GLY A 657 0.25 28.94 21.51
C GLY A 657 1.31 28.57 20.46
N GLN A 658 2.60 28.82 20.74
CA GLN A 658 3.69 28.47 19.84
C GLN A 658 4.13 27.01 20.08
N TYR A 659 4.36 26.28 19.01
CA TYR A 659 4.80 24.90 19.03
C TYR A 659 6.33 24.80 19.08
N GLU A 660 6.84 23.96 19.95
CA GLU A 660 8.28 23.72 20.13
C GLU A 660 8.52 22.22 20.28
N LEU A 661 9.28 21.62 19.37
CA LEU A 661 9.69 20.22 19.47
C LEU A 661 10.89 20.14 20.42
N VAL A 662 10.73 19.41 21.51
CA VAL A 662 11.78 19.28 22.55
C VAL A 662 12.17 17.80 22.70
N PRO A 663 13.49 17.50 22.87
CA PRO A 663 13.91 16.17 23.28
C PRO A 663 13.49 15.91 24.72
N ILE A 664 13.04 14.69 25.02
CA ILE A 664 12.62 14.31 26.36
C ILE A 664 13.26 12.99 26.81
N ARG A 665 13.33 12.80 28.13
CA ARG A 665 13.83 11.57 28.74
C ARG A 665 12.86 11.10 29.82
N GLU A 666 12.49 9.82 29.77
CA GLU A 666 11.64 9.18 30.77
C GLU A 666 12.35 9.11 32.12
N ILE A 667 11.60 9.35 33.19
CA ILE A 667 12.00 9.13 34.57
C ILE A 667 11.25 7.92 35.08
N GLY A 668 11.94 6.77 35.21
CA GLY A 668 11.34 5.53 35.66
C GLY A 668 11.00 5.52 37.14
N ASN A 669 10.03 4.70 37.54
CA ASN A 669 9.63 4.41 38.93
C ASN A 669 9.14 5.60 39.77
N VAL A 670 8.67 6.67 39.17
CA VAL A 670 8.04 7.77 39.92
C VAL A 670 6.77 7.25 40.59
N ALA A 671 6.66 7.42 41.90
CA ALA A 671 5.56 6.90 42.72
C ALA A 671 5.30 5.39 42.45
N ASP A 672 6.33 4.54 42.53
CA ASP A 672 6.28 3.10 42.28
C ASP A 672 5.69 2.73 40.87
N GLY A 673 5.99 3.57 39.88
CA GLY A 673 5.52 3.39 38.50
C GLY A 673 4.05 3.79 38.28
N GLN A 674 3.40 4.43 39.25
CA GLN A 674 2.02 4.89 39.14
C GLN A 674 1.90 6.24 38.44
N ILE A 675 3.02 6.99 38.36
CA ILE A 675 3.12 8.25 37.63
C ILE A 675 4.13 8.08 36.50
N LYS A 676 3.71 8.42 35.30
CA LYS A 676 4.62 8.60 34.16
C LYS A 676 5.21 10.00 34.23
N ALA A 677 6.51 10.10 34.04
CA ALA A 677 7.22 11.35 34.08
C ALA A 677 8.31 11.43 33.01
N TYR A 678 8.44 12.60 32.39
CA TYR A 678 9.44 12.88 31.35
C TYR A 678 10.07 14.25 31.59
N VAL A 679 11.41 14.28 31.67
CA VAL A 679 12.16 15.52 31.87
C VAL A 679 12.62 16.08 30.52
N PHE A 680 12.55 17.40 30.37
CA PHE A 680 13.07 18.12 29.22
C PHE A 680 13.51 19.56 29.59
N GLN A 681 14.32 20.14 28.72
CA GLN A 681 14.69 21.52 28.74
C GLN A 681 14.36 22.15 27.40
N ARG A 682 14.04 23.44 27.44
CA ARG A 682 13.73 24.18 26.22
C ARG A 682 14.97 24.89 25.71
N GLU A 683 15.20 24.89 24.41
CA GLU A 683 16.34 25.57 23.79
C GLU A 683 16.37 27.06 24.14
N LYS A 684 15.20 27.70 24.19
CA LYS A 684 15.05 29.13 24.52
C LYS A 684 15.15 29.46 25.99
N GLN A 685 15.18 28.47 26.87
CA GLN A 685 15.27 28.61 28.33
C GLN A 685 16.16 27.50 28.94
N PRO A 686 17.45 27.46 28.60
CA PRO A 686 18.32 26.32 28.94
C PRO A 686 18.60 26.18 30.45
N GLY A 687 18.30 27.20 31.23
CA GLY A 687 18.44 27.16 32.70
C GLY A 687 17.24 26.57 33.44
N ASP A 688 16.14 26.33 32.74
CA ASP A 688 14.89 25.88 33.34
C ASP A 688 14.60 24.43 32.94
N THR A 689 14.15 23.64 33.92
CA THR A 689 13.72 22.26 33.66
C THR A 689 12.21 22.14 33.71
N TYR A 690 11.67 21.40 32.78
CA TYR A 690 10.28 21.01 32.71
C TYR A 690 10.15 19.51 32.91
N VAL A 691 9.10 19.09 33.62
CA VAL A 691 8.73 17.68 33.73
C VAL A 691 7.28 17.51 33.32
N LEU A 692 7.04 16.70 32.27
CA LEU A 692 5.70 16.28 31.89
C LEU A 692 5.32 15.07 32.75
N VAL A 693 4.20 15.16 33.47
CA VAL A 693 3.73 14.08 34.37
C VAL A 693 2.24 13.80 34.16
N TRP A 694 1.85 12.54 34.39
CA TRP A 694 0.45 12.14 34.57
C TRP A 694 0.36 10.84 35.37
N ALA A 695 -0.75 10.64 36.08
CA ALA A 695 -1.03 9.38 36.75
C ALA A 695 -1.49 8.33 35.75
N CYS A 696 -1.02 7.09 35.86
CA CYS A 696 -1.47 5.99 35.02
C CYS A 696 -2.97 5.70 35.20
N ARG A 697 -3.46 5.83 36.44
CA ARG A 697 -4.89 5.69 36.78
C ARG A 697 -5.26 6.60 37.94
N GLY A 698 -6.48 7.13 37.89
CA GLY A 698 -7.03 7.97 38.95
C GLY A 698 -6.20 9.24 39.19
N GLU A 699 -6.11 9.62 40.45
CA GLU A 699 -5.29 10.74 40.93
C GLU A 699 -4.22 10.22 41.90
N ARG A 700 -3.03 10.81 41.85
CA ARG A 700 -1.90 10.55 42.76
C ARG A 700 -1.37 11.88 43.31
N GLN A 701 -0.80 11.84 44.49
CA GLN A 701 -0.07 12.97 45.02
C GLN A 701 1.42 12.82 44.71
N LEU A 702 2.03 13.89 44.29
CA LEU A 702 3.47 13.96 44.02
C LEU A 702 4.07 15.01 44.97
N ASP A 703 4.86 14.55 45.93
CA ASP A 703 5.54 15.42 46.89
C ASP A 703 6.90 15.80 46.35
N LEU A 704 7.14 17.10 46.24
CA LEU A 704 8.38 17.68 45.71
C LEU A 704 9.09 18.49 46.78
N PRO A 705 10.39 18.27 47.01
CA PRO A 705 11.17 19.01 47.99
C PRO A 705 11.56 20.41 47.45
N VAL A 706 10.56 21.17 47.04
CA VAL A 706 10.70 22.54 46.54
C VAL A 706 9.60 23.39 47.09
N PRO A 707 9.89 24.64 47.46
CA PRO A 707 8.87 25.56 47.94
C PRO A 707 7.94 25.98 46.80
N PRO A 708 6.65 26.28 47.09
CA PRO A 708 5.65 26.59 46.06
C PRO A 708 6.03 27.71 45.10
N GLU A 709 6.75 28.73 45.59
CA GLU A 709 7.20 29.86 44.77
C GLU A 709 8.27 29.50 43.72
N ARG A 710 8.90 28.35 43.84
CA ARG A 710 9.89 27.81 42.86
C ARG A 710 9.32 26.75 41.92
N LEU A 711 8.03 26.52 41.96
CA LEU A 711 7.35 25.56 41.12
C LEU A 711 6.17 26.20 40.41
N THR A 712 6.05 26.03 39.11
CA THR A 712 4.82 26.35 38.36
C THR A 712 4.25 25.07 37.80
N VAL A 713 2.97 24.80 38.09
CA VAL A 713 2.25 23.67 37.53
C VAL A 713 1.30 24.16 36.43
N MET A 714 1.37 23.54 35.24
CA MET A 714 0.58 23.97 34.10
C MET A 714 -0.09 22.76 33.44
N ARG A 715 -1.27 22.96 32.90
CA ARG A 715 -1.85 22.01 31.90
C ARG A 715 -1.14 22.19 30.56
N PRO A 716 -1.20 21.18 29.67
CA PRO A 716 -0.93 21.41 28.25
C PRO A 716 -1.70 22.64 27.75
N PHE A 717 -1.09 23.42 26.86
CA PHE A 717 -1.61 24.72 26.37
C PHE A 717 -1.51 25.91 27.39
N GLY A 718 -0.67 25.76 28.44
CA GLY A 718 -0.21 26.91 29.23
C GLY A 718 -1.10 27.34 30.39
N GLN A 719 -2.23 26.69 30.64
CA GLN A 719 -3.08 27.06 31.80
C GLN A 719 -2.38 26.71 33.12
N ARG A 720 -2.05 27.72 33.92
CA ARG A 720 -1.48 27.54 35.27
C ARG A 720 -2.50 26.96 36.24
N LEU A 721 -2.04 26.03 37.07
CA LEU A 721 -2.84 25.40 38.11
C LEU A 721 -2.42 25.95 39.49
N PRO A 722 -3.37 26.12 40.42
CA PRO A 722 -3.03 26.46 41.81
C PRO A 722 -2.28 25.28 42.44
N ILE A 723 -1.29 25.61 43.25
CA ILE A 723 -0.51 24.66 44.06
C ILE A 723 -0.60 25.04 45.53
N THR A 724 -0.53 24.05 46.40
CA THR A 724 -0.49 24.22 47.85
C THR A 724 0.78 23.55 48.39
N GLY A 725 1.39 24.17 49.41
CA GLY A 725 2.58 23.60 50.06
C GLY A 725 2.96 24.37 51.32
N ALA A 726 3.81 23.74 52.11
CA ALA A 726 4.44 24.36 53.29
C ALA A 726 5.89 24.76 52.94
N ALA A 727 6.54 25.51 53.79
CA ALA A 727 7.92 25.94 53.55
C ALA A 727 8.86 24.79 53.26
N GLY A 728 9.36 24.75 52.00
CA GLY A 728 10.31 23.75 51.53
C GLY A 728 9.73 22.54 50.79
N ASN A 729 8.42 22.29 50.86
CA ASN A 729 7.76 21.13 50.14
C ASN A 729 6.47 21.56 49.48
N THR A 730 6.25 21.02 48.27
CA THR A 730 5.01 21.22 47.49
C THR A 730 4.41 19.90 47.16
N THR A 731 3.11 19.70 47.46
CA THR A 731 2.34 18.53 47.00
C THR A 731 1.54 18.92 45.77
N VAL A 732 1.74 18.16 44.68
CA VAL A 732 1.04 18.35 43.41
C VAL A 732 0.08 17.21 43.20
N PRO A 733 -1.23 17.46 43.12
CA PRO A 733 -2.18 16.41 42.69
C PRO A 733 -1.99 16.14 41.21
N VAL A 734 -1.64 14.90 40.83
CA VAL A 734 -1.42 14.45 39.46
C VAL A 734 -2.52 13.49 39.05
N SER A 735 -3.29 13.88 38.05
CA SER A 735 -4.29 13.01 37.37
C SER A 735 -4.01 13.00 35.86
N SER A 736 -4.46 14.03 35.15
CA SER A 736 -4.18 14.30 33.74
C SER A 736 -2.79 14.86 33.52
N ARG A 737 -2.36 14.96 32.24
CA ARG A 737 -1.06 15.52 31.84
C ARG A 737 -0.85 16.92 32.39
N ARG A 738 0.33 17.16 32.99
CA ARG A 738 0.75 18.44 33.57
C ARG A 738 2.22 18.66 33.32
N TYR A 739 2.60 19.93 33.21
CA TYR A 739 4.00 20.37 33.27
C TYR A 739 4.32 20.89 34.68
N LEU A 740 5.42 20.38 35.16
CA LEU A 740 6.10 20.95 36.32
C LEU A 740 7.27 21.80 35.80
N HIS A 741 7.21 23.10 35.92
CA HIS A 741 8.28 24.02 35.54
C HIS A 741 9.10 24.38 36.80
N LEU A 742 10.39 24.10 36.74
CA LEU A 742 11.38 24.24 37.82
C LEU A 742 12.48 25.21 37.37
N PRO A 743 12.28 26.52 37.56
CA PRO A 743 13.27 27.54 37.20
C PRO A 743 14.62 27.34 37.90
N GLY A 744 15.71 27.50 37.15
CA GLY A 744 17.07 27.39 37.68
C GLY A 744 17.45 26.01 38.25
N THR A 745 16.73 24.96 37.85
CA THR A 745 16.96 23.58 38.29
C THR A 745 17.49 22.74 37.12
N SER A 746 18.58 21.97 37.34
CA SER A 746 19.07 21.07 36.28
C SER A 746 18.18 19.85 36.11
N ALA A 747 18.24 19.20 34.92
CA ALA A 747 17.50 17.97 34.64
C ALA A 747 17.83 16.86 35.66
N GLU A 748 19.09 16.69 36.03
CA GLU A 748 19.53 15.71 37.04
C GLU A 748 18.98 16.00 38.43
N GLN A 749 18.89 17.26 38.80
CA GLN A 749 18.28 17.67 40.08
C GLN A 749 16.80 17.38 40.09
N ALA A 750 16.08 17.71 39.00
CA ALA A 750 14.65 17.40 38.84
C ALA A 750 14.37 15.89 38.92
N VAL A 751 15.17 15.08 38.24
CA VAL A 751 15.06 13.59 38.32
C VAL A 751 15.26 13.12 39.78
N LYS A 752 16.28 13.58 40.47
CA LYS A 752 16.52 13.23 41.89
C LYS A 752 15.38 13.63 42.81
N MET A 753 14.69 14.73 42.53
CA MET A 753 13.53 15.18 43.29
C MET A 753 12.31 14.28 43.12
N LEU A 754 12.10 13.76 41.90
CA LEU A 754 10.95 12.91 41.61
C LEU A 754 11.13 11.44 42.02
N LEU A 755 12.36 10.99 42.25
CA LEU A 755 12.69 9.62 42.67
C LEU A 755 12.84 9.49 44.20
N ARG A 756 12.62 10.55 44.96
CA ARG A 756 12.58 10.54 46.42
C ARG A 756 11.19 10.17 46.91
#